data_dd3da18766858539bdd8bd2fe882583f
#
_entry.id   dd3da18766858539bdd8bd2fe882583f
#
_cell.length_a   1.000
_cell.length_b   1.000
_cell.length_c   1.000
_cell.angle_alpha   90.00
_cell.angle_beta   90.00
_cell.angle_gamma   90.00
#
_symmetry.space_group_name_H-M   'P 1'
#
loop_
_entity.id
_entity.type
_entity.pdbx_description
1 polymer ?
#
loop_
_entity_poly.entity_id
_entity_poly.type
_entity_poly.pdbx_seq_one_letter_code
_entity_poly.pdbx_strand_id
1 'polypeptide(L)'
;MTLFIAALLGVASLLTAETTKGVVRFHNQPIPGATVEAGLHKTTTDESGQWTLDLPPGERTVRISMFGFQQKTITLSATSTSLIETALELLPKPETQPAARANGFTEVVIQDVSGDLPADPPPPATDSASESFLLSGSLTHALTPASAAPLESQIDSMPVAAAQPRGDLSGVTKKGRIRTKVAKTDRAPKATRAGNRRKKKAIDAYRGSATWSFRDSALDARPFSITGQTIAKPDYAQHRFGASFGGPITTASTFFVSYNGARSSAPFHAVATLADANERGGDFSASSTRLPVTVYDPTTRQPFPSNHIPASRIAPAAQGLLPFIPLPNQPGKIQNYQYATAADQNRNDLNVRVNQTLAPKVRVGANLQWQNRSGTQALPFTFFDTTSNSGINLDTNLTNTLNRRTVNTLRFLYNRGRNDLLPFFAYTRNVAAELGIRGTSQDPINYGPPNLNFTNFGTLSDGSPSVTRDLTTGLTEGLTHVRGKHNLSMGGDFRFLHHDVRTDQNARGTFTFSGLRTSGFDSEGNPLSGTGFDFADFLLGLPQSGSVRYGSSDNQFRAHSYSAYAQDDWRMLPNFSVTLGFRYEYLNPFRELRNQMANLDIAPGFTGVAVVTPGQQGPYSGTVSNTLIDPDRNNYSPRAGFAWKPSARKPLTVRGGYGVYYNSRVYTNFATRLASQPPFARTSTVNTSNARPLTLEDGFTTAPTQTIRNTFAVDRHYRIGYAQNWNFSLQRDLPRSFVIEGAYLGVKGTRLDVQRQPNRAAPGSQLDAETRRLIGNAVGFTFDSAEGNSIYHAGQARLTRRFRRGTSMSALYTCGKSIDNVSTFGGGGTVVAQDDRNLSNERGLSTFDRRHSLALNYFLMSPFAQGRFTKDWTLSGTMAYQSGNPFTARVLGNRSDSNGTGVIGSGRADSTNLPVNAGDGYFNLAAFTVPPPGRYGNAGRNTIPGPQSLVFGIAFGRSFRFTDRKRMDFRLESQNVTNHTNISGINGVVNSLNYGLATAAAPMRSVSGQVRFRF
;
A
#
# COMPACT_ATOMS: atom_id res chain seq x y z
N MET A 1 18.30 -14.69 -35.70
CA MET A 1 17.05 -15.02 -34.98
C MET A 1 16.41 -16.30 -35.52
N THR A 2 16.83 -16.81 -36.62
CA THR A 2 16.31 -18.03 -37.28
C THR A 2 17.06 -19.33 -36.93
N LEU A 3 18.08 -19.27 -36.07
CA LEU A 3 18.91 -20.45 -35.72
C LEU A 3 18.66 -20.97 -34.28
N PHE A 4 17.75 -20.32 -33.51
CA PHE A 4 17.41 -20.75 -32.15
C PHE A 4 16.05 -21.46 -32.05
N ILE A 5 15.28 -21.50 -33.15
CA ILE A 5 13.97 -22.18 -33.24
C ILE A 5 14.11 -23.59 -33.85
N ALA A 6 15.23 -23.89 -34.48
CA ALA A 6 15.45 -25.18 -35.16
C ALA A 6 16.00 -26.30 -34.23
N ALA A 7 16.35 -26.01 -32.98
CA ALA A 7 16.89 -27.01 -32.06
C ALA A 7 15.84 -27.60 -31.07
N LEU A 8 14.55 -27.25 -31.23
CA LEU A 8 13.45 -27.78 -30.38
C LEU A 8 12.42 -28.62 -31.17
N LEU A 9 12.66 -28.92 -32.42
CA LEU A 9 11.71 -29.65 -33.28
C LEU A 9 12.32 -30.94 -33.92
N GLY A 10 13.21 -31.59 -33.24
CA GLY A 10 13.86 -32.77 -33.77
C GLY A 10 13.88 -33.95 -32.80
N VAL A 11 12.73 -34.48 -32.37
CA VAL A 11 12.42 -35.90 -32.13
C VAL A 11 10.91 -36.00 -31.88
N ALA A 12 10.10 -36.04 -32.92
CA ALA A 12 8.74 -36.53 -32.84
C ALA A 12 8.73 -37.91 -33.53
N SER A 13 9.00 -38.94 -32.76
CA SER A 13 8.61 -40.30 -33.12
C SER A 13 7.09 -40.42 -32.98
N LEU A 14 6.44 -40.82 -34.09
CA LEU A 14 5.02 -41.16 -34.20
C LEU A 14 4.62 -42.22 -33.14
N LEU A 15 4.11 -41.77 -31.99
CA LEU A 15 3.30 -42.55 -31.10
C LEU A 15 1.88 -42.02 -31.21
N THR A 16 0.98 -42.79 -31.74
CA THR A 16 -0.45 -42.48 -31.82
C THR A 16 -0.98 -42.25 -30.43
N ALA A 17 -1.36 -41.02 -30.11
CA ALA A 17 -2.02 -40.69 -28.87
C ALA A 17 -3.41 -41.33 -28.83
N GLU A 18 -3.74 -41.94 -27.73
CA GLU A 18 -5.07 -42.59 -27.50
C GLU A 18 -5.96 -41.64 -26.70
N THR A 19 -7.10 -41.29 -27.28
CA THR A 19 -8.07 -40.36 -26.65
C THR A 19 -8.81 -41.07 -25.54
N THR A 20 -8.59 -40.64 -24.30
CA THR A 20 -9.27 -41.12 -23.09
C THR A 20 -10.38 -40.15 -22.70
N LYS A 21 -11.57 -40.69 -22.36
CA LYS A 21 -12.74 -39.90 -21.98
C LYS A 21 -13.28 -40.34 -20.62
N GLY A 22 -13.82 -39.37 -19.85
CA GLY A 22 -14.46 -39.70 -18.59
C GLY A 22 -15.46 -38.62 -18.15
N VAL A 23 -16.16 -38.89 -17.05
CA VAL A 23 -17.10 -37.97 -16.44
C VAL A 23 -16.82 -37.86 -14.92
N VAL A 24 -16.90 -36.64 -14.40
CA VAL A 24 -16.69 -36.34 -12.98
C VAL A 24 -18.03 -35.95 -12.37
N ARG A 25 -18.39 -36.61 -11.24
CA ARG A 25 -19.68 -36.42 -10.57
C ARG A 25 -19.50 -36.23 -9.07
N PHE A 26 -20.52 -35.61 -8.44
CA PHE A 26 -20.72 -35.56 -7.00
C PHE A 26 -22.22 -35.84 -6.72
N HIS A 27 -22.53 -36.83 -5.91
CA HIS A 27 -23.93 -37.25 -5.64
C HIS A 27 -24.78 -37.35 -6.91
N ASN A 28 -24.28 -38.01 -7.94
CA ASN A 28 -24.88 -38.13 -9.29
C ASN A 28 -25.03 -36.83 -10.10
N GLN A 29 -24.65 -35.68 -9.59
CA GLN A 29 -24.62 -34.44 -10.33
C GLN A 29 -23.28 -34.27 -11.07
N PRO A 30 -23.25 -33.79 -12.32
CA PRO A 30 -22.00 -33.52 -13.03
C PRO A 30 -21.24 -32.36 -12.37
N ILE A 31 -19.92 -32.45 -12.36
CA ILE A 31 -19.04 -31.35 -11.87
C ILE A 31 -18.35 -30.67 -13.06
N PRO A 32 -18.81 -29.50 -13.51
CA PRO A 32 -18.13 -28.73 -14.53
C PRO A 32 -16.90 -28.04 -13.96
N GLY A 33 -15.86 -27.83 -14.78
CA GLY A 33 -14.66 -27.10 -14.41
C GLY A 33 -13.66 -27.84 -13.52
N ALA A 34 -13.88 -29.16 -13.23
CA ALA A 34 -12.87 -29.96 -12.55
C ALA A 34 -11.64 -30.14 -13.43
N THR A 35 -10.47 -29.97 -12.84
CA THR A 35 -9.20 -30.12 -13.53
C THR A 35 -8.78 -31.57 -13.59
N VAL A 36 -8.45 -32.06 -14.79
CA VAL A 36 -7.99 -33.43 -15.08
C VAL A 36 -6.57 -33.35 -15.64
N GLU A 37 -5.62 -33.95 -14.95
CA GLU A 37 -4.19 -33.89 -15.29
C GLU A 37 -3.58 -35.28 -15.38
N ALA A 38 -2.76 -35.52 -16.43
CA ALA A 38 -1.95 -36.73 -16.58
C ALA A 38 -0.57 -36.34 -17.13
N GLY A 39 0.43 -36.32 -16.28
CA GLY A 39 1.77 -35.85 -16.61
C GLY A 39 1.76 -34.37 -17.07
N LEU A 40 2.08 -34.14 -18.35
CA LEU A 40 2.08 -32.82 -18.96
C LEU A 40 0.74 -32.43 -19.61
N HIS A 41 -0.19 -33.39 -19.73
CA HIS A 41 -1.49 -33.18 -20.37
C HIS A 41 -2.52 -32.75 -19.35
N LYS A 42 -3.31 -31.73 -19.68
CA LYS A 42 -4.30 -31.14 -18.80
C LYS A 42 -5.54 -30.69 -19.56
N THR A 43 -6.72 -30.98 -18.99
CA THR A 43 -8.02 -30.52 -19.48
C THR A 43 -8.94 -30.15 -18.32
N THR A 44 -10.12 -29.63 -18.62
CA THR A 44 -11.18 -29.37 -17.62
C THR A 44 -12.46 -30.02 -18.08
N THR A 45 -13.30 -30.42 -17.13
CA THR A 45 -14.64 -30.95 -17.41
C THR A 45 -15.56 -29.86 -17.97
N ASP A 46 -16.40 -30.24 -18.94
CA ASP A 46 -17.47 -29.43 -19.52
C ASP A 46 -18.72 -29.31 -18.60
N GLU A 47 -19.79 -28.66 -19.08
CA GLU A 47 -21.02 -28.46 -18.34
C GLU A 47 -21.73 -29.77 -17.94
N SER A 48 -21.48 -30.86 -18.66
CA SER A 48 -21.98 -32.22 -18.37
C SER A 48 -21.02 -33.06 -17.52
N GLY A 49 -19.95 -32.42 -17.00
CA GLY A 49 -18.90 -33.06 -16.22
C GLY A 49 -17.98 -33.96 -17.01
N GLN A 50 -18.05 -33.95 -18.35
CA GLN A 50 -17.24 -34.82 -19.24
C GLN A 50 -15.87 -34.14 -19.50
N TRP A 51 -14.85 -35.00 -19.70
CA TRP A 51 -13.52 -34.59 -20.09
C TRP A 51 -12.92 -35.51 -21.16
N THR A 52 -12.05 -34.97 -21.95
CA THR A 52 -11.32 -35.73 -22.99
C THR A 52 -9.86 -35.34 -22.91
N LEU A 53 -8.96 -36.33 -22.90
CA LEU A 53 -7.52 -36.11 -22.80
C LEU A 53 -6.78 -37.12 -23.70
N ASP A 54 -5.90 -36.63 -24.57
CA ASP A 54 -5.06 -37.46 -25.43
C ASP A 54 -3.79 -37.83 -24.70
N LEU A 55 -3.58 -39.12 -24.47
CA LEU A 55 -2.48 -39.63 -23.67
C LEU A 55 -1.61 -40.62 -24.48
N PRO A 56 -0.26 -40.61 -24.25
CA PRO A 56 0.63 -41.60 -24.88
C PRO A 56 0.34 -43.00 -24.35
N PRO A 57 0.61 -44.07 -25.13
CA PRO A 57 0.34 -45.45 -24.73
C PRO A 57 1.15 -45.88 -23.49
N GLY A 58 0.54 -46.63 -22.57
CA GLY A 58 1.17 -47.15 -21.35
C GLY A 58 0.27 -47.03 -20.12
N GLU A 59 0.77 -47.46 -18.96
CA GLU A 59 0.09 -47.26 -17.67
C GLU A 59 0.09 -45.78 -17.29
N ARG A 60 -1.10 -45.23 -16.93
CA ARG A 60 -1.28 -43.80 -16.83
C ARG A 60 -2.02 -43.45 -15.55
N THR A 61 -1.47 -42.47 -14.85
CA THR A 61 -2.09 -41.92 -13.67
C THR A 61 -2.75 -40.57 -13.97
N VAL A 62 -4.08 -40.54 -13.90
CA VAL A 62 -4.89 -39.34 -14.09
C VAL A 62 -5.29 -38.80 -12.72
N ARG A 63 -5.01 -37.55 -12.48
CA ARG A 63 -5.32 -36.81 -11.27
C ARG A 63 -6.48 -35.88 -11.57
N ILE A 64 -7.54 -35.99 -10.77
CA ILE A 64 -8.74 -35.16 -10.85
C ILE A 64 -8.83 -34.31 -9.59
N SER A 65 -8.91 -33.02 -9.76
CA SER A 65 -9.00 -32.06 -8.65
C SER A 65 -10.03 -30.97 -8.91
N MET A 66 -10.77 -30.63 -7.89
CA MET A 66 -11.74 -29.54 -7.88
C MET A 66 -11.68 -28.87 -6.52
N PHE A 67 -11.82 -27.54 -6.48
CA PHE A 67 -11.82 -26.79 -5.25
C PHE A 67 -12.97 -27.24 -4.33
N GLY A 68 -12.67 -27.49 -3.06
CA GLY A 68 -13.63 -27.99 -2.07
C GLY A 68 -13.80 -29.52 -2.06
N PHE A 69 -13.16 -30.24 -2.96
CA PHE A 69 -13.22 -31.71 -3.04
C PHE A 69 -11.86 -32.35 -2.77
N GLN A 70 -11.91 -33.59 -2.27
CA GLN A 70 -10.70 -34.39 -2.15
C GLN A 70 -10.16 -34.71 -3.55
N GLN A 71 -8.88 -34.53 -3.71
CA GLN A 71 -8.21 -34.89 -4.94
C GLN A 71 -8.23 -36.39 -5.15
N LYS A 72 -8.67 -36.85 -6.33
CA LYS A 72 -8.73 -38.29 -6.68
C LYS A 72 -7.72 -38.62 -7.76
N THR A 73 -6.99 -39.69 -7.54
CA THR A 73 -6.00 -40.20 -8.51
C THR A 73 -6.47 -41.55 -9.01
N ILE A 74 -6.49 -41.75 -10.31
CA ILE A 74 -6.95 -42.99 -10.98
C ILE A 74 -5.79 -43.51 -11.85
N THR A 75 -5.50 -44.79 -11.72
CA THR A 75 -4.50 -45.43 -12.60
C THR A 75 -5.27 -46.19 -13.69
N LEU A 76 -4.99 -45.87 -14.95
CA LEU A 76 -5.61 -46.46 -16.13
C LEU A 76 -4.70 -47.55 -16.70
N SER A 77 -5.22 -48.73 -16.92
CA SER A 77 -4.54 -49.80 -17.66
C SER A 77 -4.72 -49.64 -19.19
N ALA A 78 -3.80 -50.18 -19.95
CA ALA A 78 -3.64 -49.95 -21.40
C ALA A 78 -4.82 -50.42 -22.31
N THR A 79 -5.89 -50.97 -21.74
CA THR A 79 -7.01 -51.59 -22.51
C THR A 79 -8.39 -51.01 -22.19
N SER A 80 -8.54 -49.93 -21.47
CA SER A 80 -9.84 -49.37 -21.09
C SER A 80 -10.33 -48.30 -22.08
N THR A 81 -11.17 -48.76 -23.05
CA THR A 81 -11.93 -47.88 -23.97
C THR A 81 -13.29 -47.43 -23.40
N SER A 82 -13.60 -47.74 -22.16
CA SER A 82 -14.87 -47.35 -21.50
C SER A 82 -14.80 -45.96 -20.87
N LEU A 83 -15.93 -45.26 -20.89
CA LEU A 83 -16.10 -43.96 -20.21
C LEU A 83 -15.79 -44.08 -18.71
N ILE A 84 -14.86 -43.33 -18.21
CA ILE A 84 -14.36 -43.40 -16.84
C ILE A 84 -15.23 -42.54 -15.94
N GLU A 85 -16.10 -43.12 -15.12
CA GLU A 85 -16.84 -42.35 -14.13
C GLU A 85 -16.03 -42.16 -12.83
N THR A 86 -15.94 -40.94 -12.40
CA THR A 86 -15.24 -40.57 -11.16
C THR A 86 -16.13 -39.73 -10.26
N ALA A 87 -16.46 -40.26 -9.07
CA ALA A 87 -17.10 -39.49 -8.03
C ALA A 87 -16.07 -38.80 -7.16
N LEU A 88 -16.20 -37.49 -6.95
CA LEU A 88 -15.43 -36.73 -5.98
C LEU A 88 -16.18 -36.64 -4.65
N GLU A 89 -15.44 -36.58 -3.57
CA GLU A 89 -15.95 -36.40 -2.22
C GLU A 89 -15.53 -35.05 -1.68
N LEU A 90 -16.39 -34.40 -0.89
CA LEU A 90 -16.03 -33.12 -0.26
C LEU A 90 -14.85 -33.34 0.72
N LEU A 91 -14.00 -32.33 0.84
CA LEU A 91 -12.98 -32.30 1.88
C LEU A 91 -13.66 -32.42 3.25
N PRO A 92 -13.21 -33.33 4.15
CA PRO A 92 -13.75 -33.41 5.50
C PRO A 92 -13.63 -32.06 6.17
N LYS A 93 -14.71 -31.59 6.81
CA LYS A 93 -14.71 -30.38 7.61
C LYS A 93 -13.65 -30.54 8.71
N PRO A 94 -12.64 -29.67 8.81
CA PRO A 94 -11.68 -29.79 9.87
C PRO A 94 -12.37 -29.61 11.20
N GLU A 95 -12.25 -30.59 12.09
CA GLU A 95 -12.63 -30.43 13.49
C GLU A 95 -11.82 -29.29 14.08
N THR A 96 -12.54 -28.28 14.55
CA THR A 96 -12.01 -27.07 15.15
C THR A 96 -11.23 -27.38 16.42
N GLN A 97 -9.94 -27.20 16.38
CA GLN A 97 -9.18 -26.74 17.56
C GLN A 97 -8.79 -25.28 17.36
N PRO A 98 -8.94 -24.46 18.39
CA PRO A 98 -8.87 -22.99 18.26
C PRO A 98 -7.47 -22.47 18.38
N ALA A 99 -7.13 -21.52 17.55
CA ALA A 99 -6.17 -20.43 17.80
C ALA A 99 -5.84 -19.68 16.50
N ALA A 100 -5.78 -18.59 16.57
CA ALA A 100 -5.38 -17.26 17.04
C ALA A 100 -4.48 -16.46 16.07
N ARG A 101 -4.69 -15.35 15.77
CA ARG A 101 -4.75 -13.86 15.47
C ARG A 101 -3.52 -13.19 14.82
N ALA A 102 -3.49 -12.04 14.24
CA ALA A 102 -3.93 -10.71 14.08
C ALA A 102 -3.09 -9.71 13.28
N ASN A 103 -3.69 -8.64 13.04
CA ASN A 103 -3.58 -7.31 12.45
C ASN A 103 -2.26 -6.78 11.85
N GLY A 104 -2.40 -6.32 10.64
CA GLY A 104 -1.75 -5.17 10.08
C GLY A 104 -2.48 -4.78 8.81
N PHE A 105 -3.18 -3.67 8.82
CA PHE A 105 -3.51 -2.98 7.59
C PHE A 105 -2.20 -2.69 6.88
N THR A 106 -1.85 -3.54 5.94
CA THR A 106 -0.87 -3.21 4.94
C THR A 106 -1.68 -2.65 3.79
N GLU A 107 -1.81 -1.33 3.77
CA GLU A 107 -2.03 -0.64 2.51
C GLU A 107 -1.07 -1.27 1.52
N VAL A 108 -1.58 -1.91 0.49
CA VAL A 108 -0.77 -2.41 -0.63
C VAL A 108 -0.33 -1.17 -1.38
N VAL A 109 0.69 -0.52 -0.86
CA VAL A 109 1.51 0.39 -1.66
C VAL A 109 2.14 -0.52 -2.69
N ILE A 110 1.65 -0.43 -3.91
CA ILE A 110 2.42 -0.86 -5.09
C ILE A 110 3.69 -0.03 -5.01
N GLN A 111 4.71 -0.57 -4.37
CA GLN A 111 6.05 -0.04 -4.52
C GLN A 111 6.32 -0.09 -6.01
N ASP A 112 6.51 1.07 -6.59
CA ASP A 112 7.27 1.18 -7.82
C ASP A 112 8.53 0.34 -7.59
N VAL A 113 8.55 -0.84 -8.18
CA VAL A 113 9.76 -1.64 -8.29
C VAL A 113 10.56 -1.04 -9.43
N SER A 114 10.95 0.22 -9.29
CA SER A 114 12.22 0.67 -9.80
C SER A 114 13.23 -0.04 -8.90
N GLY A 115 13.56 -1.27 -9.28
CA GLY A 115 14.59 -2.02 -8.59
C GLY A 115 15.81 -1.12 -8.50
N ASP A 116 16.15 -0.68 -7.29
CA ASP A 116 17.49 -0.21 -7.03
C ASP A 116 18.43 -1.30 -7.51
N LEU A 117 19.02 -1.05 -8.67
CA LEU A 117 20.27 -1.67 -9.04
C LEU A 117 21.14 -1.56 -7.78
N PRO A 118 21.93 -2.59 -7.41
CA PRO A 118 22.98 -2.36 -6.45
C PRO A 118 23.73 -1.13 -6.99
N ALA A 119 23.51 -0.01 -6.33
CA ALA A 119 24.15 1.22 -6.72
C ALA A 119 25.63 0.91 -6.79
N ASP A 120 26.25 1.17 -7.91
CA ASP A 120 27.68 1.37 -7.90
C ASP A 120 27.97 2.22 -6.67
N PRO A 121 29.01 1.89 -5.88
CA PRO A 121 29.33 2.63 -4.67
C PRO A 121 29.22 4.11 -5.03
N PRO A 122 28.42 4.90 -4.28
CA PRO A 122 28.13 6.26 -4.65
C PRO A 122 29.45 6.92 -5.01
N PRO A 123 29.57 7.55 -6.18
CA PRO A 123 30.81 8.19 -6.59
C PRO A 123 31.25 9.06 -5.42
N PRO A 124 32.54 9.14 -5.11
CA PRO A 124 33.03 9.89 -3.95
C PRO A 124 32.38 11.26 -4.00
N ALA A 125 31.72 11.66 -2.91
CA ALA A 125 30.82 12.80 -2.80
C ALA A 125 31.18 13.90 -3.80
N THR A 126 30.47 13.92 -4.92
CA THR A 126 30.74 14.86 -5.98
C THR A 126 30.25 16.22 -5.52
N ASP A 127 31.07 17.24 -5.62
CA ASP A 127 30.73 18.64 -5.31
C ASP A 127 29.71 19.20 -6.34
N SER A 128 28.78 18.37 -6.82
CA SER A 128 27.85 18.73 -7.88
C SER A 128 26.55 19.29 -7.29
N ALA A 129 25.97 20.25 -8.00
CA ALA A 129 24.70 20.87 -7.61
C ALA A 129 23.51 19.88 -7.68
N SER A 130 23.64 18.79 -8.44
CA SER A 130 22.62 17.74 -8.52
C SER A 130 22.37 17.03 -7.18
N GLU A 131 23.34 16.99 -6.27
CA GLU A 131 23.16 16.49 -4.90
C GLU A 131 22.16 17.32 -4.09
N SER A 132 21.90 18.57 -4.43
CA SER A 132 20.89 19.38 -3.77
C SER A 132 19.48 18.79 -3.93
N PHE A 133 19.23 18.02 -4.99
CA PHE A 133 17.96 17.33 -5.23
C PHE A 133 17.84 16.00 -4.48
N LEU A 134 18.95 15.37 -4.10
CA LEU A 134 18.94 14.15 -3.30
C LEU A 134 18.42 14.39 -1.87
N LEU A 135 18.60 15.60 -1.33
CA LEU A 135 18.01 15.98 -0.05
C LEU A 135 16.47 15.99 -0.10
N SER A 136 15.89 16.38 -1.23
CA SER A 136 14.43 16.34 -1.43
C SER A 136 13.90 14.91 -1.49
N GLY A 137 14.66 13.94 -2.01
CA GLY A 137 14.31 12.52 -1.99
C GLY A 137 14.29 11.91 -0.58
N SER A 138 15.07 12.43 0.36
CA SER A 138 15.05 11.96 1.75
C SER A 138 13.82 12.42 2.54
N LEU A 139 13.07 13.40 2.05
CA LEU A 139 11.80 13.83 2.64
C LEU A 139 10.72 12.75 2.54
N THR A 140 10.70 11.99 1.48
CA THR A 140 9.74 10.89 1.31
C THR A 140 9.93 9.80 2.38
N HIS A 141 11.15 9.53 2.81
CA HIS A 141 11.42 8.60 3.91
C HIS A 141 11.07 9.17 5.30
N ALA A 142 11.06 10.49 5.46
CA ALA A 142 10.62 11.13 6.70
C ALA A 142 9.09 11.23 6.80
N LEU A 143 8.38 11.15 5.67
CA LEU A 143 6.92 11.28 5.58
C LEU A 143 6.20 9.92 5.48
N THR A 144 6.89 8.86 5.06
CA THR A 144 6.33 7.52 5.20
C THR A 144 6.31 7.13 6.68
N PRO A 145 5.17 6.63 7.21
CA PRO A 145 5.24 5.89 8.46
C PRO A 145 6.36 4.88 8.27
N ALA A 146 7.27 4.77 9.23
CA ALA A 146 8.15 3.64 9.32
C ALA A 146 7.27 2.40 9.57
N SER A 147 6.59 1.93 8.54
CA SER A 147 6.36 0.52 8.37
C SER A 147 7.77 -0.01 8.50
N ALA A 148 8.02 -0.78 9.54
CA ALA A 148 9.32 -1.33 9.79
C ALA A 148 9.74 -2.11 8.55
N ALA A 149 10.35 -1.40 7.59
CA ALA A 149 11.08 -2.07 6.53
C ALA A 149 12.05 -2.98 7.27
N PRO A 150 12.05 -4.27 7.00
CA PRO A 150 12.91 -5.18 7.72
C PRO A 150 14.30 -4.57 7.76
N LEU A 151 14.96 -4.59 8.92
CA LEU A 151 16.33 -4.08 9.13
C LEU A 151 17.28 -4.56 7.99
N GLU A 152 16.95 -5.66 7.35
CA GLU A 152 17.60 -6.23 6.17
C GLU A 152 17.70 -5.25 4.98
N SER A 153 16.67 -4.50 4.66
CA SER A 153 16.70 -3.59 3.51
C SER A 153 17.53 -2.33 3.77
N GLN A 154 17.67 -1.93 5.03
CA GLN A 154 18.47 -0.76 5.40
C GLN A 154 19.96 -1.12 5.58
N ILE A 155 20.29 -2.36 5.93
CA ILE A 155 21.66 -2.79 6.18
C ILE A 155 22.29 -3.41 4.93
N ASP A 156 21.53 -4.02 4.03
CA ASP A 156 22.03 -4.45 2.71
C ASP A 156 22.39 -3.24 1.80
N SER A 157 21.82 -2.07 2.05
CA SER A 157 22.20 -0.82 1.39
C SER A 157 23.44 -0.14 2.00
N MET A 158 23.92 -0.59 3.17
CA MET A 158 25.20 -0.11 3.68
C MET A 158 26.34 -0.78 2.89
N PRO A 159 27.25 -0.03 2.23
CA PRO A 159 28.35 -0.63 1.50
C PRO A 159 29.23 -1.41 2.49
N VAL A 160 29.16 -2.73 2.43
CA VAL A 160 30.24 -3.55 2.99
C VAL A 160 31.46 -3.20 2.15
N ALA A 161 32.38 -2.43 2.75
CA ALA A 161 33.61 -2.06 2.10
C ALA A 161 34.29 -3.33 1.55
N ALA A 162 34.12 -3.56 0.26
CA ALA A 162 34.93 -4.53 -0.45
C ALA A 162 36.37 -4.11 -0.22
N ALA A 163 37.14 -4.95 0.45
CA ALA A 163 38.56 -4.75 0.62
C ALA A 163 39.18 -4.61 -0.77
N GLN A 164 39.45 -3.38 -1.19
CA GLN A 164 40.26 -3.15 -2.37
C GLN A 164 41.63 -3.80 -2.10
N PRO A 165 42.21 -4.47 -3.10
CA PRO A 165 43.58 -4.97 -2.95
C PRO A 165 44.46 -3.76 -2.69
N ARG A 166 45.24 -3.81 -1.58
CA ARG A 166 46.24 -2.83 -1.23
C ARG A 166 47.22 -2.73 -2.40
N GLY A 167 47.10 -1.66 -3.18
CA GLY A 167 48.19 -1.14 -3.94
C GLY A 167 49.20 -0.55 -2.96
N ASP A 168 50.41 -1.04 -3.04
CA ASP A 168 51.58 -0.65 -2.23
C ASP A 168 51.86 0.84 -2.49
N LEU A 169 51.52 1.70 -1.53
CA LEU A 169 51.94 3.11 -1.48
C LEU A 169 52.97 3.26 -0.37
N SER A 170 54.09 2.57 -0.53
CA SER A 170 55.35 2.92 0.14
C SER A 170 56.12 3.86 -0.76
N GLY A 171 56.14 5.13 -0.43
CA GLY A 171 57.10 6.07 -1.04
C GLY A 171 56.61 7.46 -1.34
N VAL A 172 56.26 8.23 -0.31
CA VAL A 172 56.42 9.70 -0.40
C VAL A 172 57.02 10.23 0.88
N THR A 173 58.34 10.38 0.85
CA THR A 173 59.05 11.22 1.79
C THR A 173 59.24 12.62 1.21
N LYS A 174 59.06 13.57 2.08
CA LYS A 174 59.36 15.02 2.09
C LYS A 174 60.26 15.60 1.00
N LYS A 175 59.80 16.80 0.54
CA LYS A 175 60.57 17.98 0.08
C LYS A 175 61.51 17.83 -1.15
N GLY A 176 61.20 18.63 -2.20
CA GLY A 176 62.25 18.97 -3.15
C GLY A 176 61.73 19.69 -4.41
N ARG A 177 62.16 20.87 -4.62
CA ARG A 177 61.98 21.81 -5.73
C ARG A 177 62.09 21.15 -7.14
N ILE A 178 61.21 21.60 -8.01
CA ILE A 178 61.31 21.43 -9.47
C ILE A 178 62.56 22.03 -10.05
N ARG A 179 63.30 21.26 -10.81
CA ARG A 179 64.23 21.75 -11.85
C ARG A 179 64.10 20.85 -13.08
N THR A 180 63.58 21.41 -14.13
CA THR A 180 63.63 20.88 -15.50
C THR A 180 65.04 20.63 -16.00
N LYS A 181 65.30 19.42 -16.49
CA LYS A 181 66.41 19.21 -17.47
C LYS A 181 65.93 18.18 -18.51
N VAL A 182 65.90 18.67 -19.75
CA VAL A 182 65.72 17.88 -20.95
C VAL A 182 67.04 17.15 -21.23
N ALA A 183 66.98 15.83 -21.45
CA ALA A 183 68.11 15.13 -22.12
C ALA A 183 67.46 14.03 -23.01
N LYS A 184 67.74 14.20 -24.29
CA LYS A 184 67.61 13.13 -25.32
C LYS A 184 68.65 12.06 -25.10
N THR A 185 68.23 10.80 -25.17
CA THR A 185 69.09 9.71 -25.82
C THR A 185 68.21 8.53 -26.15
N ASP A 186 68.28 8.18 -27.41
CA ASP A 186 67.79 6.92 -27.99
C ASP A 186 68.49 5.74 -27.41
N ARG A 187 67.75 4.69 -27.04
CA ARG A 187 68.12 3.28 -27.26
C ARG A 187 67.00 2.38 -26.80
N ALA A 188 66.49 1.61 -27.71
CA ALA A 188 65.48 0.55 -27.45
C ALA A 188 66.13 -0.56 -26.60
N PRO A 189 65.44 -1.05 -25.52
CA PRO A 189 65.84 -2.27 -24.88
C PRO A 189 65.13 -3.48 -25.56
N LYS A 190 65.96 -4.50 -25.81
CA LYS A 190 65.62 -5.79 -26.33
C LYS A 190 64.47 -6.47 -25.54
N ALA A 191 63.60 -7.14 -26.28
CA ALA A 191 62.56 -7.98 -25.74
C ALA A 191 63.12 -9.05 -24.80
N THR A 192 62.83 -8.94 -23.50
CA THR A 192 62.98 -10.02 -22.53
C THR A 192 61.64 -10.83 -22.48
N ARG A 193 61.81 -12.14 -22.53
CA ARG A 193 60.80 -13.21 -22.56
C ARG A 193 59.61 -12.89 -21.67
N ALA A 194 58.43 -13.02 -22.29
CA ALA A 194 57.14 -13.03 -21.60
C ALA A 194 57.10 -14.14 -20.54
N GLY A 195 57.16 -13.73 -19.26
CA GLY A 195 56.83 -14.60 -18.16
C GLY A 195 55.39 -15.07 -18.27
N ASN A 196 55.22 -16.39 -18.13
CA ASN A 196 53.93 -17.08 -18.09
C ASN A 196 52.93 -16.33 -17.16
N ARG A 197 52.07 -15.45 -17.75
CA ARG A 197 50.82 -15.09 -17.15
C ARG A 197 49.96 -16.35 -17.05
N ARG A 198 49.94 -17.00 -15.90
CA ARG A 198 48.98 -18.04 -15.58
C ARG A 198 47.62 -17.54 -16.00
N LYS A 199 46.97 -18.18 -17.02
CA LYS A 199 45.58 -17.97 -17.33
C LYS A 199 44.79 -18.16 -16.05
N LYS A 200 44.24 -17.08 -15.46
CA LYS A 200 43.28 -17.20 -14.37
C LYS A 200 42.22 -18.20 -14.82
N LYS A 201 41.98 -19.24 -14.04
CA LYS A 201 40.97 -20.25 -14.35
C LYS A 201 39.65 -19.54 -14.57
N ALA A 202 38.93 -19.86 -15.62
CA ALA A 202 37.64 -19.26 -15.98
C ALA A 202 36.59 -19.28 -14.83
N ILE A 203 36.69 -20.29 -13.98
CA ILE A 203 35.88 -20.45 -12.72
C ILE A 203 36.04 -19.26 -11.76
N ASP A 204 37.14 -18.51 -11.82
CA ASP A 204 37.44 -17.38 -10.96
C ASP A 204 36.63 -16.13 -11.25
N ALA A 205 35.85 -16.11 -12.34
CA ALA A 205 35.04 -14.97 -12.76
C ALA A 205 33.59 -15.05 -12.29
N TYR A 206 33.13 -16.22 -11.82
CA TYR A 206 31.77 -16.40 -11.36
C TYR A 206 31.65 -16.10 -9.86
N ARG A 207 30.51 -15.51 -9.46
CA ARG A 207 30.18 -15.17 -8.07
C ARG A 207 28.75 -15.58 -7.79
N GLY A 208 28.53 -16.06 -6.58
CA GLY A 208 27.21 -16.44 -6.14
C GLY A 208 27.00 -16.25 -4.64
N SER A 209 25.75 -16.29 -4.24
CA SER A 209 25.40 -16.36 -2.82
C SER A 209 24.14 -17.19 -2.63
N ALA A 210 24.06 -17.86 -1.48
CA ALA A 210 22.83 -18.45 -0.96
C ALA A 210 22.54 -17.83 0.40
N THR A 211 21.29 -17.51 0.66
CA THR A 211 20.85 -16.89 1.92
C THR A 211 19.64 -17.66 2.43
N TRP A 212 19.59 -17.89 3.72
CA TRP A 212 18.41 -18.38 4.40
C TRP A 212 18.24 -17.59 5.69
N SER A 213 17.04 -17.08 5.93
CA SER A 213 16.65 -16.42 7.16
C SER A 213 15.38 -17.05 7.71
N PHE A 214 15.31 -17.12 9.01
CA PHE A 214 14.19 -17.70 9.74
C PHE A 214 13.77 -16.79 10.89
N ARG A 215 12.50 -16.82 11.19
CA ARG A 215 11.88 -16.21 12.35
C ARG A 215 10.77 -17.15 12.83
N ASP A 216 10.68 -17.30 14.14
CA ASP A 216 9.73 -18.19 14.77
C ASP A 216 9.01 -17.47 15.90
N SER A 217 7.74 -17.74 16.06
CA SER A 217 6.91 -17.16 17.13
C SER A 217 7.52 -17.45 18.51
N ALA A 218 8.16 -18.60 18.74
CA ALA A 218 8.76 -18.97 20.02
C ALA A 218 9.81 -17.94 20.50
N LEU A 219 10.52 -17.29 19.57
CA LEU A 219 11.55 -16.29 19.85
C LEU A 219 11.00 -14.87 20.02
N ASP A 220 9.76 -14.63 19.62
CA ASP A 220 9.14 -13.31 19.66
C ASP A 220 8.42 -13.06 20.98
N ALA A 221 8.26 -11.80 21.35
CA ALA A 221 7.43 -11.44 22.49
C ALA A 221 5.94 -11.61 22.16
N ARG A 222 5.12 -11.78 23.19
CA ARG A 222 3.65 -11.76 23.05
C ARG A 222 3.20 -10.38 22.55
N PRO A 223 2.11 -10.30 21.77
CA PRO A 223 1.46 -9.02 21.46
C PRO A 223 1.11 -8.26 22.75
N PHE A 224 1.16 -6.94 22.68
CA PHE A 224 0.75 -6.10 23.82
C PHE A 224 -0.77 -6.18 24.01
N SER A 225 -1.20 -6.42 25.25
CA SER A 225 -2.62 -6.41 25.60
C SER A 225 -3.09 -4.98 25.84
N ILE A 226 -3.98 -4.49 24.99
CA ILE A 226 -4.59 -3.16 25.15
C ILE A 226 -5.60 -3.16 26.30
N THR A 227 -6.21 -4.31 26.57
CA THR A 227 -7.26 -4.47 27.58
C THR A 227 -6.72 -4.91 28.94
N GLY A 228 -5.43 -5.18 29.05
CA GLY A 228 -4.83 -5.78 30.25
C GLY A 228 -5.04 -7.30 30.37
N GLN A 229 -5.91 -7.91 29.56
CA GLN A 229 -6.17 -9.34 29.57
C GLN A 229 -5.05 -10.10 28.83
N THR A 230 -4.77 -11.32 29.27
CA THR A 230 -3.73 -12.16 28.62
C THR A 230 -4.14 -12.53 27.20
N ILE A 231 -3.28 -12.20 26.22
CA ILE A 231 -3.46 -12.60 24.82
C ILE A 231 -2.73 -13.90 24.56
N ALA A 232 -3.38 -14.84 23.86
CA ALA A 232 -2.71 -16.01 23.34
C ALA A 232 -1.63 -15.59 22.32
N LYS A 233 -0.46 -16.19 22.41
CA LYS A 233 0.61 -15.93 21.44
C LYS A 233 0.33 -16.73 20.18
N PRO A 234 0.17 -16.07 18.99
CA PRO A 234 -0.02 -16.82 17.74
C PRO A 234 1.20 -17.67 17.43
N ASP A 235 0.96 -18.87 16.93
CA ASP A 235 2.01 -19.72 16.38
C ASP A 235 2.23 -19.38 14.90
N TYR A 236 3.49 -19.10 14.53
CA TYR A 236 3.89 -18.80 13.15
C TYR A 236 5.39 -18.99 12.94
N ALA A 237 5.73 -19.36 11.72
CA ALA A 237 7.11 -19.46 11.26
C ALA A 237 7.28 -18.66 9.94
N GLN A 238 8.44 -18.08 9.74
CA GLN A 238 8.79 -17.34 8.53
C GLN A 238 10.15 -17.83 8.01
N HIS A 239 10.14 -18.36 6.81
CA HIS A 239 11.35 -18.77 6.11
C HIS A 239 11.53 -17.94 4.86
N ARG A 240 12.68 -17.30 4.72
CA ARG A 240 13.09 -16.59 3.52
C ARG A 240 14.38 -17.20 3.00
N PHE A 241 14.42 -17.48 1.72
CA PHE A 241 15.58 -18.08 1.08
C PHE A 241 15.87 -17.39 -0.23
N GLY A 242 17.12 -17.27 -0.57
CA GLY A 242 17.55 -16.65 -1.80
C GLY A 242 18.83 -17.27 -2.33
N ALA A 243 18.95 -17.29 -3.64
CA ALA A 243 20.16 -17.70 -4.33
C ALA A 243 20.48 -16.70 -5.44
N SER A 244 21.74 -16.38 -5.63
CA SER A 244 22.18 -15.55 -6.75
C SER A 244 23.43 -16.12 -7.36
N PHE A 245 23.54 -15.98 -8.69
CA PHE A 245 24.68 -16.44 -9.46
C PHE A 245 24.91 -15.56 -10.69
N GLY A 246 26.16 -15.22 -10.98
CA GLY A 246 26.48 -14.39 -12.12
C GLY A 246 27.96 -14.43 -12.49
N GLY A 247 28.23 -14.02 -13.72
CA GLY A 247 29.57 -14.00 -14.26
C GLY A 247 29.60 -13.71 -15.75
N PRO A 248 30.73 -13.84 -16.41
CA PRO A 248 30.85 -13.68 -17.86
C PRO A 248 30.25 -14.90 -18.59
N ILE A 249 29.49 -14.67 -19.65
CA ILE A 249 29.12 -15.68 -20.65
C ILE A 249 30.26 -15.75 -21.69
N THR A 250 30.65 -14.57 -22.15
CA THR A 250 31.80 -14.37 -23.04
C THR A 250 32.66 -13.21 -22.54
N THR A 251 33.70 -12.82 -23.24
CA THR A 251 34.47 -11.59 -22.95
C THR A 251 33.65 -10.31 -23.12
N ALA A 252 32.56 -10.38 -23.92
CA ALA A 252 31.68 -9.25 -24.24
C ALA A 252 30.33 -9.32 -23.53
N SER A 253 30.00 -10.41 -22.85
CA SER A 253 28.69 -10.63 -22.24
C SER A 253 28.79 -11.11 -20.80
N THR A 254 27.88 -10.60 -19.96
CA THR A 254 27.73 -10.99 -18.56
C THR A 254 26.26 -11.31 -18.26
N PHE A 255 26.06 -12.21 -17.32
CA PHE A 255 24.73 -12.49 -16.79
C PHE A 255 24.72 -12.43 -15.27
N PHE A 256 23.53 -12.21 -14.73
CA PHE A 256 23.25 -12.34 -13.31
C PHE A 256 21.83 -12.89 -13.15
N VAL A 257 21.68 -13.91 -12.32
CA VAL A 257 20.38 -14.50 -11.97
C VAL A 257 20.26 -14.48 -10.45
N SER A 258 19.12 -14.06 -9.96
CA SER A 258 18.79 -14.20 -8.54
C SER A 258 17.35 -14.66 -8.36
N TYR A 259 17.18 -15.55 -7.42
CA TYR A 259 15.87 -16.02 -6.97
C TYR A 259 15.73 -15.75 -5.48
N ASN A 260 14.58 -15.19 -5.06
CA ASN A 260 14.20 -15.01 -3.66
C ASN A 260 12.84 -15.63 -3.42
N GLY A 261 12.74 -16.46 -2.42
CA GLY A 261 11.50 -17.08 -1.98
C GLY A 261 11.22 -16.76 -0.52
N ALA A 262 9.94 -16.68 -0.17
CA ALA A 262 9.49 -16.66 1.21
C ALA A 262 8.31 -17.60 1.39
N ARG A 263 8.31 -18.31 2.51
CA ARG A 263 7.17 -19.04 3.04
C ARG A 263 6.99 -18.54 4.45
N SER A 264 5.89 -17.87 4.70
CA SER A 264 5.72 -17.17 5.98
C SER A 264 4.28 -17.15 6.39
N SER A 265 4.04 -17.27 7.67
CA SER A 265 2.78 -16.95 8.30
C SER A 265 2.96 -15.63 9.06
N ALA A 266 2.14 -14.64 8.75
CA ALA A 266 2.19 -13.33 9.37
C ALA A 266 1.20 -13.25 10.53
N PRO A 267 1.63 -12.88 11.74
CA PRO A 267 0.69 -12.74 12.86
C PRO A 267 -0.29 -11.58 12.63
N PHE A 268 -1.57 -11.81 12.96
CA PHE A 268 -2.68 -10.83 12.93
C PHE A 268 -3.34 -10.70 14.32
N HIS A 269 -3.68 -9.51 14.86
CA HIS A 269 -4.36 -9.26 16.15
C HIS A 269 -5.44 -8.18 16.04
N ALA A 270 -6.68 -8.49 16.42
CA ALA A 270 -7.79 -7.56 16.49
C ALA A 270 -8.38 -7.50 17.90
N VAL A 271 -8.80 -6.32 18.29
CA VAL A 271 -9.61 -6.06 19.46
C VAL A 271 -10.89 -5.38 18.99
N ALA A 272 -12.04 -5.85 19.49
CA ALA A 272 -13.33 -5.26 19.16
C ALA A 272 -14.22 -5.21 20.39
N THR A 273 -15.21 -4.35 20.37
CA THR A 273 -16.36 -4.39 21.26
C THR A 273 -17.45 -5.17 20.57
N LEU A 274 -17.99 -6.21 21.20
CA LEU A 274 -19.07 -7.02 20.67
C LEU A 274 -20.23 -7.10 21.67
N ALA A 275 -21.43 -7.20 21.13
CA ALA A 275 -22.64 -7.42 21.92
C ALA A 275 -22.59 -8.77 22.64
N ASP A 276 -22.88 -8.78 23.90
CA ASP A 276 -22.96 -9.99 24.71
C ASP A 276 -24.30 -10.77 24.50
N ALA A 277 -24.46 -11.87 25.20
CA ALA A 277 -25.64 -12.73 25.04
C ALA A 277 -26.94 -12.01 25.42
N ASN A 278 -26.92 -11.14 26.43
CA ASN A 278 -28.10 -10.37 26.86
C ASN A 278 -28.49 -9.33 25.81
N GLU A 279 -27.51 -8.55 25.32
CA GLU A 279 -27.74 -7.58 24.24
C GLU A 279 -28.24 -8.25 22.97
N ARG A 280 -27.74 -9.43 22.63
CA ARG A 280 -28.22 -10.24 21.48
C ARG A 280 -29.63 -10.77 21.68
N GLY A 281 -30.03 -10.98 22.93
CA GLY A 281 -31.41 -11.33 23.34
C GLY A 281 -32.37 -10.16 23.43
N GLY A 282 -31.88 -8.92 23.23
CA GLY A 282 -32.66 -7.70 23.28
C GLY A 282 -32.61 -6.97 24.64
N ASP A 283 -31.86 -7.46 25.63
CA ASP A 283 -31.72 -6.82 26.93
C ASP A 283 -30.58 -5.79 26.94
N PHE A 284 -30.97 -4.51 26.99
CA PHE A 284 -30.07 -3.38 27.05
C PHE A 284 -30.03 -2.68 28.42
N SER A 285 -30.62 -3.30 29.46
CA SER A 285 -30.67 -2.72 30.80
C SER A 285 -29.30 -2.45 31.40
N ALA A 286 -28.28 -3.23 31.02
CA ALA A 286 -26.91 -3.16 31.51
C ALA A 286 -25.87 -2.88 30.40
N SER A 287 -26.28 -2.34 29.24
CA SER A 287 -25.43 -2.27 28.04
C SER A 287 -24.28 -1.26 28.12
N SER A 288 -24.30 -0.32 29.02
CA SER A 288 -23.21 0.64 29.16
C SER A 288 -22.89 1.00 30.63
N THR A 289 -21.61 0.88 30.97
CA THR A 289 -21.07 1.36 32.22
C THR A 289 -20.66 2.84 32.20
N ARG A 290 -20.45 3.43 31.00
CA ARG A 290 -20.03 4.83 30.84
C ARG A 290 -21.19 5.82 30.71
N LEU A 291 -22.22 5.42 29.95
CA LEU A 291 -23.41 6.26 29.68
C LEU A 291 -24.63 5.34 29.67
N PRO A 292 -25.57 5.50 30.60
CA PRO A 292 -26.85 4.82 30.51
C PRO A 292 -27.51 5.18 29.17
N VAL A 293 -27.95 4.18 28.40
CA VAL A 293 -28.62 4.40 27.15
C VAL A 293 -30.05 3.90 27.25
N THR A 294 -31.02 4.74 26.90
CA THR A 294 -32.42 4.36 26.81
C THR A 294 -32.77 4.02 25.37
N VAL A 295 -33.29 2.80 25.14
CA VAL A 295 -33.71 2.31 23.84
C VAL A 295 -35.23 2.55 23.68
N TYR A 296 -35.60 3.31 22.64
CA TYR A 296 -36.99 3.64 22.31
C TYR A 296 -37.54 2.72 21.22
N ASP A 297 -38.79 2.36 21.33
CA ASP A 297 -39.53 1.69 20.27
C ASP A 297 -39.84 2.68 19.12
N PRO A 298 -39.28 2.47 17.92
CA PRO A 298 -39.50 3.37 16.79
C PRO A 298 -40.95 3.47 16.33
N THR A 299 -41.82 2.53 16.73
CA THR A 299 -43.25 2.49 16.40
C THR A 299 -44.10 3.32 17.37
N THR A 300 -43.91 3.11 18.66
CA THR A 300 -44.67 3.77 19.71
C THR A 300 -44.07 5.10 20.18
N ARG A 301 -42.81 5.34 19.86
CA ARG A 301 -42.01 6.49 20.34
C ARG A 301 -41.83 6.54 21.86
N GLN A 302 -42.05 5.40 22.55
CA GLN A 302 -41.87 5.24 23.98
C GLN A 302 -40.64 4.40 24.28
N PRO A 303 -39.96 4.56 25.41
CA PRO A 303 -38.92 3.64 25.86
C PRO A 303 -39.43 2.20 25.91
N PHE A 304 -38.63 1.22 25.49
CA PHE A 304 -38.96 -0.17 25.74
C PHE A 304 -39.00 -0.44 27.24
N PRO A 305 -40.01 -1.19 27.73
CA PRO A 305 -40.11 -1.59 29.12
C PRO A 305 -38.83 -2.26 29.61
N SER A 306 -38.28 -1.79 30.74
CA SER A 306 -37.00 -2.27 31.33
C SER A 306 -35.84 -2.24 30.34
N ASN A 307 -35.88 -1.40 29.31
CA ASN A 307 -34.87 -1.30 28.24
C ASN A 307 -34.66 -2.61 27.47
N HIS A 308 -35.76 -3.44 27.32
CA HIS A 308 -35.75 -4.77 26.72
C HIS A 308 -36.58 -4.83 25.45
N ILE A 309 -35.98 -5.24 24.34
CA ILE A 309 -36.65 -5.52 23.08
C ILE A 309 -37.25 -6.92 23.13
N PRO A 310 -38.56 -7.11 23.01
CA PRO A 310 -39.16 -8.46 22.98
C PRO A 310 -38.62 -9.29 21.80
N ALA A 311 -38.41 -10.59 22.01
CA ALA A 311 -37.90 -11.52 21.00
C ALA A 311 -38.74 -11.50 19.70
N SER A 312 -40.08 -11.31 19.79
CA SER A 312 -40.95 -11.18 18.64
C SER A 312 -40.74 -9.93 17.77
N ARG A 313 -39.95 -8.94 18.28
CA ARG A 313 -39.61 -7.71 17.57
C ARG A 313 -38.21 -7.81 16.91
N ILE A 314 -37.44 -8.85 17.20
CA ILE A 314 -36.12 -9.06 16.58
C ILE A 314 -36.36 -9.47 15.12
N ALA A 315 -35.74 -8.73 14.19
CA ALA A 315 -35.88 -8.99 12.76
C ALA A 315 -35.24 -10.34 12.36
N PRO A 316 -35.92 -11.18 11.56
CA PRO A 316 -35.39 -12.49 11.13
C PRO A 316 -34.03 -12.38 10.44
N ALA A 317 -33.82 -11.38 9.60
CA ALA A 317 -32.54 -11.15 8.93
C ALA A 317 -31.44 -10.80 9.94
N ALA A 318 -31.73 -10.00 10.97
CA ALA A 318 -30.78 -9.70 12.05
C ALA A 318 -30.40 -10.98 12.82
N GLN A 319 -31.40 -11.79 13.18
CA GLN A 319 -31.17 -13.07 13.88
C GLN A 319 -30.30 -14.02 13.03
N GLY A 320 -30.54 -14.08 11.72
CA GLY A 320 -29.73 -14.89 10.80
C GLY A 320 -28.30 -14.38 10.58
N LEU A 321 -28.02 -13.08 10.82
CA LEU A 321 -26.67 -12.49 10.74
C LEU A 321 -25.86 -12.65 12.04
N LEU A 322 -26.50 -12.83 13.21
CA LEU A 322 -25.83 -12.99 14.49
C LEU A 322 -24.76 -14.11 14.53
N PRO A 323 -24.94 -15.29 13.89
CA PRO A 323 -23.92 -16.34 13.88
C PRO A 323 -22.59 -15.94 13.21
N PHE A 324 -22.58 -14.92 12.35
CA PHE A 324 -21.37 -14.42 11.70
C PHE A 324 -20.61 -13.39 12.55
N ILE A 325 -21.22 -12.92 13.64
CA ILE A 325 -20.61 -12.02 14.63
C ILE A 325 -20.24 -12.88 15.84
N PRO A 326 -18.95 -13.06 16.17
CA PRO A 326 -18.57 -13.88 17.33
C PRO A 326 -19.10 -13.33 18.66
N LEU A 327 -19.23 -14.19 19.66
CA LEU A 327 -19.51 -13.74 21.05
C LEU A 327 -18.24 -13.13 21.66
N PRO A 328 -18.38 -12.23 22.65
CA PRO A 328 -17.27 -11.78 23.47
C PRO A 328 -16.51 -12.97 24.07
N ASN A 329 -15.19 -12.86 24.10
CA ASN A 329 -14.29 -13.85 24.71
C ASN A 329 -13.42 -13.23 25.82
N GLN A 330 -13.70 -12.00 26.19
CA GLN A 330 -13.10 -11.29 27.29
C GLN A 330 -14.17 -10.69 28.20
N PRO A 331 -13.90 -10.50 29.50
CA PRO A 331 -14.86 -9.89 30.41
C PRO A 331 -15.08 -8.41 30.11
N GLY A 332 -16.22 -7.88 30.51
CA GLY A 332 -16.58 -6.47 30.36
C GLY A 332 -17.46 -6.19 29.16
N LYS A 333 -17.88 -4.93 29.02
CA LYS A 333 -18.77 -4.43 27.97
C LYS A 333 -18.06 -3.71 26.83
N ILE A 334 -16.76 -3.43 26.98
CA ILE A 334 -15.97 -2.65 26.03
C ILE A 334 -14.68 -3.41 25.75
N GLN A 335 -14.25 -3.46 24.49
CA GLN A 335 -13.05 -4.21 24.06
C GLN A 335 -13.07 -5.67 24.57
N ASN A 336 -14.23 -6.27 24.60
CA ASN A 336 -14.54 -7.57 25.18
C ASN A 336 -14.31 -8.75 24.21
N TYR A 337 -13.76 -8.47 23.06
CA TYR A 337 -13.40 -9.49 22.09
C TYR A 337 -11.97 -9.31 21.64
N GLN A 338 -11.23 -10.38 21.69
CA GLN A 338 -9.88 -10.44 21.16
C GLN A 338 -9.76 -11.63 20.22
N TYR A 339 -9.16 -11.39 19.06
CA TYR A 339 -8.91 -12.42 18.08
C TYR A 339 -7.45 -12.41 17.61
N ALA A 340 -6.68 -13.49 17.66
CA ALA A 340 -5.29 -13.68 17.36
C ALA A 340 -5.03 -14.89 16.42
N THR A 341 -4.49 -14.72 15.18
CA THR A 341 -4.24 -15.78 14.18
C THR A 341 -2.96 -15.53 13.38
N ALA A 342 -2.64 -16.36 12.42
CA ALA A 342 -1.60 -16.12 11.45
C ALA A 342 -2.14 -16.30 10.03
N ALA A 343 -1.77 -15.41 9.13
CA ALA A 343 -2.15 -15.44 7.72
C ALA A 343 -0.96 -15.87 6.86
N ASP A 344 -1.16 -16.86 6.01
CA ASP A 344 -0.10 -17.42 5.17
C ASP A 344 0.25 -16.51 4.01
N GLN A 345 1.54 -16.38 3.73
CA GLN A 345 2.07 -15.60 2.62
C GLN A 345 3.21 -16.36 1.94
N ASN A 346 3.06 -16.55 0.66
CA ASN A 346 4.06 -17.18 -0.20
C ASN A 346 4.55 -16.15 -1.22
N ARG A 347 5.88 -16.10 -1.40
CA ARG A 347 6.51 -15.19 -2.35
C ARG A 347 7.58 -15.91 -3.16
N ASN A 348 7.61 -15.61 -4.44
CA ASN A 348 8.66 -16.05 -5.36
C ASN A 348 9.03 -14.86 -6.27
N ASP A 349 10.31 -14.48 -6.27
CA ASP A 349 10.83 -13.42 -7.13
C ASP A 349 12.04 -13.98 -7.91
N LEU A 350 12.03 -13.83 -9.21
CA LEU A 350 13.14 -14.16 -10.11
C LEU A 350 13.61 -12.89 -10.81
N ASN A 351 14.90 -12.62 -10.76
CA ASN A 351 15.54 -11.55 -11.52
C ASN A 351 16.63 -12.14 -12.41
N VAL A 352 16.57 -11.82 -13.70
CA VAL A 352 17.56 -12.22 -14.70
C VAL A 352 18.07 -10.98 -15.40
N ARG A 353 19.36 -10.75 -15.34
CA ARG A 353 20.03 -9.64 -16.03
C ARG A 353 21.07 -10.16 -17.00
N VAL A 354 21.06 -9.64 -18.20
CA VAL A 354 22.07 -9.90 -19.22
C VAL A 354 22.59 -8.57 -19.76
N ASN A 355 23.90 -8.43 -19.85
CA ASN A 355 24.53 -7.30 -20.50
C ASN A 355 25.43 -7.81 -21.62
N GLN A 356 25.31 -7.21 -22.81
CA GLN A 356 26.07 -7.57 -24.00
C GLN A 356 26.70 -6.33 -24.60
N THR A 357 28.00 -6.36 -24.81
CA THR A 357 28.70 -5.39 -25.66
C THR A 357 28.63 -5.86 -27.10
N LEU A 358 27.83 -5.19 -27.93
CA LEU A 358 27.65 -5.52 -29.35
C LEU A 358 28.81 -4.99 -30.19
N ALA A 359 29.34 -3.81 -29.85
CA ALA A 359 30.47 -3.16 -30.48
C ALA A 359 31.21 -2.32 -29.41
N PRO A 360 32.44 -1.84 -29.69
CA PRO A 360 33.20 -1.03 -28.71
C PRO A 360 32.45 0.16 -28.12
N LYS A 361 31.46 0.69 -28.83
CA LYS A 361 30.65 1.84 -28.44
C LYS A 361 29.19 1.51 -28.13
N VAL A 362 28.74 0.26 -28.37
CA VAL A 362 27.33 -0.12 -28.26
C VAL A 362 27.16 -1.23 -27.23
N ARG A 363 26.35 -0.98 -26.21
CA ARG A 363 26.00 -1.95 -25.17
C ARG A 363 24.49 -2.11 -25.07
N VAL A 364 24.06 -3.35 -24.91
CA VAL A 364 22.67 -3.70 -24.61
C VAL A 364 22.62 -4.35 -23.24
N GLY A 365 21.72 -3.87 -22.39
CA GLY A 365 21.37 -4.48 -21.12
C GLY A 365 19.90 -4.90 -21.16
N ALA A 366 19.58 -6.07 -20.65
CA ALA A 366 18.22 -6.52 -20.42
C ALA A 366 18.08 -7.03 -18.99
N ASN A 367 17.02 -6.61 -18.33
CA ASN A 367 16.68 -7.02 -16.97
C ASN A 367 15.23 -7.52 -16.96
N LEU A 368 15.04 -8.80 -16.68
CA LEU A 368 13.74 -9.43 -16.52
C LEU A 368 13.51 -9.71 -15.03
N GLN A 369 12.41 -9.19 -14.50
CA GLN A 369 11.94 -9.49 -13.17
C GLN A 369 10.59 -10.19 -13.28
N TRP A 370 10.45 -11.30 -12.60
CA TRP A 370 9.19 -12.00 -12.42
C TRP A 370 8.92 -12.15 -10.94
N GLN A 371 7.68 -11.89 -10.54
CA GLN A 371 7.22 -12.05 -9.16
C GLN A 371 5.90 -12.77 -9.11
N ASN A 372 5.72 -13.59 -8.09
CA ASN A 372 4.45 -14.22 -7.75
C ASN A 372 4.30 -14.28 -6.24
N ARG A 373 3.20 -13.78 -5.74
CA ARG A 373 2.84 -13.77 -4.31
C ARG A 373 1.42 -14.29 -4.19
N SER A 374 1.20 -15.16 -3.24
CA SER A 374 -0.11 -15.67 -2.88
C SER A 374 -0.22 -15.83 -1.38
N GLY A 375 -1.39 -15.68 -0.84
CA GLY A 375 -1.61 -15.84 0.59
C GLY A 375 -3.02 -15.56 1.01
N THR A 376 -3.23 -15.55 2.31
CA THR A 376 -4.49 -15.19 2.91
C THR A 376 -4.38 -13.85 3.64
N GLN A 377 -5.49 -13.17 3.78
CA GLN A 377 -5.66 -11.96 4.58
C GLN A 377 -6.67 -12.28 5.69
N ALA A 378 -6.23 -12.28 6.94
CA ALA A 378 -7.12 -12.50 8.07
C ALA A 378 -7.96 -11.26 8.36
N LEU A 379 -9.21 -11.47 8.76
CA LEU A 379 -10.19 -10.43 9.12
C LEU A 379 -10.69 -10.64 10.55
N PRO A 380 -11.23 -9.59 11.22
CA PRO A 380 -11.56 -9.64 12.65
C PRO A 380 -12.50 -10.77 13.08
N PHE A 381 -13.42 -11.20 12.26
CA PHE A 381 -14.43 -12.21 12.65
C PHE A 381 -14.14 -13.60 12.07
N THR A 382 -12.87 -14.02 12.10
CA THR A 382 -12.41 -15.36 11.69
C THR A 382 -12.45 -15.63 10.18
N PHE A 383 -12.67 -14.64 9.35
CA PHE A 383 -12.64 -14.78 7.91
C PHE A 383 -11.23 -14.65 7.35
N PHE A 384 -10.96 -15.33 6.24
CA PHE A 384 -9.69 -15.28 5.52
C PHE A 384 -9.94 -15.06 4.03
N ASP A 385 -9.68 -13.85 3.56
CA ASP A 385 -9.69 -13.57 2.13
C ASP A 385 -8.45 -14.14 1.46
N THR A 386 -8.57 -14.54 0.20
CA THR A 386 -7.44 -15.01 -0.60
C THR A 386 -6.89 -13.88 -1.45
N THR A 387 -5.57 -13.72 -1.45
CA THR A 387 -4.86 -12.72 -2.25
C THR A 387 -3.85 -13.36 -3.19
N SER A 388 -3.78 -12.88 -4.42
CA SER A 388 -2.77 -13.30 -5.40
C SER A 388 -2.26 -12.09 -6.16
N ASN A 389 -0.93 -11.98 -6.23
CA ASN A 389 -0.24 -10.91 -6.96
C ASN A 389 0.82 -11.52 -7.86
N SER A 390 0.78 -11.21 -9.14
CA SER A 390 1.80 -11.66 -10.10
C SER A 390 2.26 -10.49 -10.98
N GLY A 391 3.53 -10.53 -11.39
CA GLY A 391 4.07 -9.44 -12.21
C GLY A 391 5.28 -9.85 -13.05
N ILE A 392 5.43 -9.19 -14.18
CA ILE A 392 6.59 -9.27 -15.06
C ILE A 392 7.04 -7.85 -15.37
N ASN A 393 8.32 -7.56 -15.16
CA ASN A 393 8.95 -6.32 -15.56
C ASN A 393 10.15 -6.65 -16.46
N LEU A 394 10.12 -6.16 -17.71
CA LEU A 394 11.23 -6.22 -18.64
C LEU A 394 11.72 -4.80 -18.90
N ASP A 395 12.99 -4.58 -18.62
CA ASP A 395 13.71 -3.34 -18.85
C ASP A 395 14.88 -3.63 -19.77
N THR A 396 14.88 -3.02 -20.94
CA THR A 396 15.96 -3.18 -21.91
C THR A 396 16.54 -1.82 -22.25
N ASN A 397 17.85 -1.67 -22.15
CA ASN A 397 18.55 -0.44 -22.44
C ASN A 397 19.62 -0.67 -23.52
N LEU A 398 19.62 0.20 -24.50
CA LEU A 398 20.66 0.34 -25.53
C LEU A 398 21.46 1.60 -25.21
N THR A 399 22.72 1.45 -24.84
CA THR A 399 23.63 2.57 -24.64
C THR A 399 24.62 2.68 -25.78
N ASN A 400 24.63 3.82 -26.45
CA ASN A 400 25.52 4.12 -27.57
C ASN A 400 26.44 5.28 -27.23
N THR A 401 27.74 5.02 -27.17
CA THR A 401 28.77 6.05 -26.97
C THR A 401 29.13 6.65 -28.33
N LEU A 402 28.38 7.68 -28.76
CA LEU A 402 28.58 8.33 -30.07
C LEU A 402 30.00 8.83 -30.23
N ASN A 403 30.53 9.52 -29.22
CA ASN A 403 31.93 9.97 -29.12
C ASN A 403 32.33 10.10 -27.64
N ARG A 404 33.56 10.58 -27.39
CA ARG A 404 34.13 10.72 -26.03
C ARG A 404 33.34 11.68 -25.12
N ARG A 405 32.44 12.48 -25.68
CA ARG A 405 31.67 13.52 -24.96
C ARG A 405 30.18 13.29 -25.03
N THR A 406 29.70 12.35 -25.84
CA THR A 406 28.26 12.15 -26.09
C THR A 406 27.89 10.70 -25.92
N VAL A 407 26.95 10.46 -25.01
CA VAL A 407 26.34 9.17 -24.76
C VAL A 407 24.83 9.28 -24.99
N ASN A 408 24.31 8.34 -25.76
CA ASN A 408 22.90 8.17 -26.01
C ASN A 408 22.42 6.90 -25.31
N THR A 409 21.23 6.93 -24.71
CA THR A 409 20.60 5.77 -24.06
C THR A 409 19.15 5.69 -24.46
N LEU A 410 18.79 4.60 -25.14
CA LEU A 410 17.41 4.25 -25.44
C LEU A 410 16.97 3.12 -24.51
N ARG A 411 15.85 3.29 -23.81
CA ARG A 411 15.31 2.33 -22.89
C ARG A 411 13.89 1.95 -23.27
N PHE A 412 13.64 0.65 -23.32
CA PHE A 412 12.31 0.07 -23.46
C PHE A 412 11.88 -0.54 -22.14
N LEU A 413 10.67 -0.20 -21.69
CA LEU A 413 10.04 -0.71 -20.49
C LEU A 413 8.76 -1.48 -20.86
N TYR A 414 8.63 -2.68 -20.31
CA TYR A 414 7.38 -3.44 -20.29
C TYR A 414 7.12 -3.89 -18.85
N ASN A 415 6.06 -3.41 -18.26
CA ASN A 415 5.64 -3.78 -16.90
C ASN A 415 4.20 -4.27 -16.95
N ARG A 416 3.96 -5.51 -16.51
CA ARG A 416 2.64 -6.11 -16.37
C ARG A 416 2.47 -6.62 -14.96
N GLY A 417 1.42 -6.16 -14.28
CA GLY A 417 1.00 -6.62 -12.97
C GLY A 417 -0.42 -7.16 -12.99
N ARG A 418 -0.70 -8.10 -12.12
CA ARG A 418 -2.05 -8.59 -11.82
C ARG A 418 -2.19 -8.73 -10.31
N ASN A 419 -3.27 -8.20 -9.76
CA ASN A 419 -3.63 -8.32 -8.34
C ASN A 419 -5.06 -8.84 -8.26
N ASP A 420 -5.25 -9.92 -7.52
CA ASP A 420 -6.54 -10.55 -7.29
C ASP A 420 -6.81 -10.61 -5.78
N LEU A 421 -8.01 -10.24 -5.38
CA LEU A 421 -8.55 -10.44 -4.04
C LEU A 421 -9.87 -11.21 -4.17
N LEU A 422 -9.96 -12.33 -3.48
CA LEU A 422 -11.14 -13.17 -3.43
C LEU A 422 -11.63 -13.23 -1.99
N PRO A 423 -12.85 -12.72 -1.69
CA PRO A 423 -13.44 -12.76 -0.36
C PRO A 423 -13.72 -14.17 0.15
N PHE A 424 -13.82 -14.30 1.46
CA PHE A 424 -14.02 -15.58 2.15
C PHE A 424 -15.28 -16.35 1.70
N PHE A 425 -16.40 -15.65 1.51
CA PHE A 425 -17.67 -16.24 1.11
C PHE A 425 -17.84 -16.41 -0.41
N ALA A 426 -16.95 -15.84 -1.22
CA ALA A 426 -17.06 -15.89 -2.68
C ALA A 426 -17.15 -17.34 -3.18
N TYR A 427 -18.07 -17.61 -4.10
CA TYR A 427 -18.38 -18.92 -4.69
C TYR A 427 -18.86 -19.99 -3.70
N THR A 428 -19.04 -19.69 -2.41
CA THR A 428 -19.34 -20.68 -1.38
C THR A 428 -20.76 -20.52 -0.83
N ARG A 429 -21.16 -19.34 -0.37
CA ARG A 429 -22.42 -19.16 0.32
C ARG A 429 -23.03 -17.78 0.12
N ASN A 430 -24.23 -17.71 -0.43
CA ASN A 430 -24.97 -16.47 -0.62
C ASN A 430 -25.81 -16.15 0.63
N VAL A 431 -25.14 -15.70 1.69
CA VAL A 431 -25.78 -15.40 2.98
C VAL A 431 -26.89 -14.35 2.86
N ALA A 432 -26.67 -13.31 2.04
CA ALA A 432 -27.67 -12.26 1.84
C ALA A 432 -28.98 -12.82 1.26
N ALA A 433 -28.90 -13.69 0.23
CA ALA A 433 -30.09 -14.31 -0.36
C ALA A 433 -30.76 -15.29 0.59
N GLU A 434 -30.00 -16.09 1.35
CA GLU A 434 -30.55 -17.04 2.35
C GLU A 434 -31.37 -16.34 3.44
N LEU A 435 -30.96 -15.09 3.80
CA LEU A 435 -31.65 -14.29 4.82
C LEU A 435 -32.73 -13.36 4.25
N GLY A 436 -33.03 -13.45 2.96
CA GLY A 436 -34.07 -12.63 2.33
C GLY A 436 -33.67 -11.15 2.15
N ILE A 437 -32.38 -10.82 2.26
CA ILE A 437 -31.88 -9.47 2.04
C ILE A 437 -31.80 -9.20 0.53
N ARG A 438 -32.76 -8.41 0.05
CA ARG A 438 -32.97 -8.17 -1.38
C ARG A 438 -32.05 -7.06 -1.93
N GLY A 439 -31.78 -7.11 -3.25
CA GLY A 439 -31.03 -6.05 -3.95
C GLY A 439 -29.50 -6.20 -3.92
N THR A 440 -28.97 -7.29 -3.40
CA THR A 440 -27.56 -7.64 -3.47
C THR A 440 -27.22 -8.35 -4.79
N SER A 441 -25.95 -8.34 -5.17
CA SER A 441 -25.47 -9.05 -6.37
C SER A 441 -25.63 -10.56 -6.21
N GLN A 442 -26.14 -11.22 -7.27
CA GLN A 442 -26.29 -12.68 -7.34
C GLN A 442 -25.11 -13.35 -8.08
N ASP A 443 -24.11 -12.61 -8.52
CA ASP A 443 -22.87 -13.19 -9.09
C ASP A 443 -22.13 -13.97 -7.98
N PRO A 444 -21.77 -15.26 -8.20
CA PRO A 444 -21.13 -16.08 -7.18
C PRO A 444 -19.86 -15.52 -6.56
N ILE A 445 -19.10 -14.70 -7.28
CA ILE A 445 -17.93 -14.01 -6.74
C ILE A 445 -18.29 -13.01 -5.60
N ASN A 446 -19.54 -12.56 -5.58
CA ASN A 446 -20.06 -11.59 -4.62
C ASN A 446 -20.88 -12.23 -3.48
N TYR A 447 -20.89 -13.56 -3.36
CA TYR A 447 -21.61 -14.23 -2.28
C TYR A 447 -21.06 -13.83 -0.91
N GLY A 448 -21.92 -13.74 0.09
CA GLY A 448 -21.58 -13.44 1.48
C GLY A 448 -22.65 -12.62 2.19
N PRO A 449 -22.44 -12.28 3.47
CA PRO A 449 -23.30 -11.35 4.20
C PRO A 449 -23.10 -9.92 3.70
N PRO A 450 -24.04 -9.00 3.90
CA PRO A 450 -23.81 -7.57 3.76
C PRO A 450 -22.79 -7.10 4.80
N ASN A 451 -22.10 -6.00 4.53
CA ASN A 451 -21.26 -5.35 5.52
C ASN A 451 -22.16 -4.64 6.55
N LEU A 452 -21.84 -4.81 7.84
CA LEU A 452 -22.54 -4.14 8.93
C LEU A 452 -21.58 -3.21 9.67
N ASN A 453 -21.85 -1.92 9.60
CA ASN A 453 -21.09 -0.90 10.30
C ASN A 453 -21.85 -0.41 11.52
N PHE A 454 -21.18 -0.42 12.66
CA PHE A 454 -21.72 0.04 13.93
C PHE A 454 -20.91 1.23 14.47
N THR A 455 -21.55 2.11 15.22
CA THR A 455 -20.85 3.20 15.93
C THR A 455 -20.02 2.66 17.10
N ASN A 456 -20.54 1.68 17.82
CA ASN A 456 -19.96 1.18 19.08
C ASN A 456 -19.35 -0.22 18.94
N PHE A 457 -19.78 -1.01 18.00
CA PHE A 457 -19.39 -2.41 17.85
C PHE A 457 -18.46 -2.65 16.66
N GLY A 458 -17.79 -3.80 16.66
CA GLY A 458 -16.95 -4.25 15.57
C GLY A 458 -17.76 -4.49 14.28
N THR A 459 -17.19 -4.11 13.17
CA THR A 459 -17.79 -4.24 11.84
C THR A 459 -17.78 -5.69 11.36
N LEU A 460 -18.92 -6.20 10.92
CA LEU A 460 -18.97 -7.45 10.14
C LEU A 460 -18.64 -7.12 8.68
N SER A 461 -17.53 -7.60 8.20
CA SER A 461 -17.16 -7.47 6.77
C SER A 461 -16.09 -8.47 6.38
N ASP A 462 -16.09 -8.87 5.13
CA ASP A 462 -14.95 -9.43 4.41
C ASP A 462 -14.57 -8.49 3.25
N GLY A 463 -13.56 -8.84 2.45
CA GLY A 463 -13.10 -7.98 1.36
C GLY A 463 -14.12 -7.85 0.23
N SER A 464 -13.93 -6.85 -0.61
CA SER A 464 -14.64 -6.78 -1.90
C SER A 464 -13.83 -7.50 -2.97
N PRO A 465 -14.46 -8.34 -3.80
CA PRO A 465 -13.75 -9.04 -4.86
C PRO A 465 -13.15 -8.03 -5.85
N SER A 466 -11.88 -8.24 -6.20
CA SER A 466 -11.23 -7.40 -7.19
C SER A 466 -10.19 -8.15 -8.00
N VAL A 467 -10.14 -7.85 -9.29
CA VAL A 467 -9.10 -8.28 -10.23
C VAL A 467 -8.59 -7.04 -10.94
N THR A 468 -7.32 -6.71 -10.73
CA THR A 468 -6.69 -5.57 -11.40
C THR A 468 -5.56 -6.07 -12.29
N ARG A 469 -5.52 -5.61 -13.53
CA ARG A 469 -4.45 -5.89 -14.48
C ARG A 469 -3.90 -4.57 -15.00
N ASP A 470 -2.66 -4.29 -14.64
CA ASP A 470 -1.92 -3.11 -15.07
C ASP A 470 -0.89 -3.50 -16.12
N LEU A 471 -0.85 -2.76 -17.23
CA LEU A 471 0.22 -2.87 -18.21
C LEU A 471 0.74 -1.49 -18.53
N THR A 472 2.04 -1.31 -18.37
CA THR A 472 2.76 -0.12 -18.83
C THR A 472 3.81 -0.51 -19.83
N THR A 473 3.73 0.06 -21.02
CA THR A 473 4.76 -0.04 -22.04
C THR A 473 5.35 1.33 -22.30
N GLY A 474 6.66 1.46 -22.27
CA GLY A 474 7.31 2.77 -22.37
C GLY A 474 8.59 2.75 -23.20
N LEU A 475 8.88 3.89 -23.81
CA LEU A 475 10.13 4.19 -24.51
C LEU A 475 10.71 5.48 -23.92
N THR A 476 11.96 5.41 -23.47
CA THR A 476 12.67 6.56 -22.92
C THR A 476 13.95 6.77 -23.71
N GLU A 477 14.18 7.99 -24.15
CA GLU A 477 15.39 8.42 -24.83
C GLU A 477 16.14 9.43 -23.96
N GLY A 478 17.46 9.26 -23.83
CA GLY A 478 18.32 10.16 -23.07
C GLY A 478 19.63 10.41 -23.80
N LEU A 479 19.98 11.69 -23.97
CA LEU A 479 21.24 12.14 -24.52
C LEU A 479 22.01 12.93 -23.46
N THR A 480 23.24 12.52 -23.18
CA THR A 480 24.16 13.29 -22.33
C THR A 480 25.33 13.79 -23.17
N HIS A 481 25.63 15.09 -23.06
CA HIS A 481 26.71 15.74 -23.81
C HIS A 481 27.57 16.62 -22.92
N VAL A 482 28.85 16.32 -22.84
CA VAL A 482 29.82 17.11 -22.04
C VAL A 482 30.56 18.09 -22.96
N ARG A 483 30.42 19.41 -22.68
CA ARG A 483 31.07 20.48 -23.42
C ARG A 483 31.74 21.48 -22.47
N GLY A 484 33.05 21.39 -22.37
CA GLY A 484 33.80 22.27 -21.45
C GLY A 484 33.38 22.11 -20.01
N LYS A 485 32.75 23.13 -19.44
CA LYS A 485 32.25 23.15 -18.06
C LYS A 485 30.78 22.72 -17.92
N HIS A 486 30.11 22.40 -19.02
CA HIS A 486 28.71 22.05 -19.09
C HIS A 486 28.55 20.53 -19.28
N ASN A 487 27.64 19.95 -18.53
CA ASN A 487 27.17 18.58 -18.70
C ASN A 487 25.65 18.63 -19.00
N LEU A 488 25.35 18.64 -20.29
CA LEU A 488 23.99 18.74 -20.79
C LEU A 488 23.35 17.35 -20.82
N SER A 489 22.18 17.22 -20.22
CA SER A 489 21.34 16.02 -20.29
C SER A 489 19.97 16.42 -20.82
N MET A 490 19.52 15.75 -21.87
CA MET A 490 18.21 15.98 -22.45
C MET A 490 17.56 14.64 -22.83
N GLY A 491 16.24 14.60 -22.87
CA GLY A 491 15.56 13.36 -23.22
C GLY A 491 14.07 13.50 -23.21
N GLY A 492 13.42 12.39 -23.54
CA GLY A 492 11.98 12.24 -23.54
C GLY A 492 11.55 10.85 -23.09
N ASP A 493 10.32 10.78 -22.64
CA ASP A 493 9.69 9.55 -22.18
C ASP A 493 8.27 9.50 -22.75
N PHE A 494 7.91 8.35 -23.30
CA PHE A 494 6.57 8.08 -23.82
C PHE A 494 6.07 6.77 -23.23
N ARG A 495 4.85 6.74 -22.69
CA ARG A 495 4.24 5.54 -22.09
C ARG A 495 2.79 5.37 -22.52
N PHE A 496 2.44 4.12 -22.76
CA PHE A 496 1.08 3.63 -22.81
C PHE A 496 0.72 2.97 -21.48
N LEU A 497 -0.43 3.33 -20.94
CA LEU A 497 -0.95 2.84 -19.68
C LEU A 497 -2.26 2.10 -19.94
N HIS A 498 -2.31 0.84 -19.55
CA HIS A 498 -3.52 0.03 -19.56
C HIS A 498 -3.83 -0.31 -18.10
N HIS A 499 -5.07 -0.08 -17.70
CA HIS A 499 -5.57 -0.40 -16.37
C HIS A 499 -6.92 -1.10 -16.54
N ASP A 500 -6.92 -2.43 -16.45
CA ASP A 500 -8.12 -3.23 -16.57
C ASP A 500 -8.55 -3.65 -15.15
N VAL A 501 -9.76 -3.32 -14.78
CA VAL A 501 -10.26 -3.54 -13.42
C VAL A 501 -11.60 -4.22 -13.48
N ARG A 502 -11.70 -5.37 -12.82
CA ARG A 502 -12.97 -5.90 -12.36
C ARG A 502 -13.01 -5.72 -10.85
N THR A 503 -13.91 -4.88 -10.37
CA THR A 503 -14.12 -4.68 -8.94
C THR A 503 -15.59 -4.45 -8.65
N ASP A 504 -16.17 -5.36 -7.91
CA ASP A 504 -17.55 -5.29 -7.44
C ASP A 504 -17.59 -4.65 -6.05
N GLN A 505 -17.10 -3.41 -5.96
CA GLN A 505 -17.09 -2.67 -4.69
C GLN A 505 -18.50 -2.59 -4.11
N ASN A 506 -18.67 -3.09 -2.89
CA ASN A 506 -19.95 -3.04 -2.18
C ASN A 506 -21.14 -3.77 -2.87
N ALA A 507 -20.86 -4.83 -3.62
CA ALA A 507 -21.89 -5.59 -4.34
C ALA A 507 -22.85 -6.36 -3.42
N ARG A 508 -22.43 -6.65 -2.19
CA ARG A 508 -23.24 -7.23 -1.11
C ARG A 508 -23.97 -6.18 -0.29
N GLY A 509 -23.62 -4.92 -0.49
CA GLY A 509 -24.17 -3.81 0.24
C GLY A 509 -23.54 -3.60 1.63
N THR A 510 -23.78 -2.44 2.17
CA THR A 510 -23.37 -2.03 3.51
C THR A 510 -24.54 -1.42 4.21
N PHE A 511 -24.85 -1.88 5.39
CA PHE A 511 -25.77 -1.24 6.33
C PHE A 511 -25.00 -0.55 7.44
N THR A 512 -25.47 0.64 7.81
CA THR A 512 -24.89 1.42 8.91
C THR A 512 -25.93 1.58 10.02
N PHE A 513 -25.53 1.28 11.25
CA PHE A 513 -26.34 1.38 12.45
C PHE A 513 -25.70 2.39 13.40
N SER A 514 -26.50 3.33 13.91
CA SER A 514 -26.01 4.44 14.74
C SER A 514 -26.79 4.67 16.02
N GLY A 515 -27.86 3.91 16.23
CA GLY A 515 -28.83 4.15 17.31
C GLY A 515 -29.91 5.18 16.96
N LEU A 516 -29.94 5.70 15.73
CA LEU A 516 -30.88 6.74 15.32
C LEU A 516 -32.33 6.28 15.41
N ARG A 517 -32.61 5.04 15.02
CA ARG A 517 -33.99 4.49 14.98
C ARG A 517 -34.53 4.17 16.35
N THR A 518 -33.69 3.86 17.29
CA THR A 518 -34.05 3.57 18.69
C THR A 518 -33.80 4.79 19.63
N SER A 519 -33.54 5.96 19.06
CA SER A 519 -33.45 7.21 19.82
C SER A 519 -34.83 7.76 20.20
N GLY A 520 -34.95 8.43 21.34
CA GLY A 520 -36.01 9.41 21.61
C GLY A 520 -35.75 10.68 20.78
N PHE A 521 -36.81 11.43 20.51
CA PHE A 521 -36.71 12.68 19.73
C PHE A 521 -37.38 13.83 20.48
N ASP A 522 -36.84 15.04 20.34
CA ASP A 522 -37.46 16.27 20.81
C ASP A 522 -38.62 16.72 19.86
N SER A 523 -39.29 17.82 20.20
CA SER A 523 -40.37 18.39 19.39
C SER A 523 -39.92 18.87 17.99
N GLU A 524 -38.60 19.11 17.83
CA GLU A 524 -37.99 19.54 16.55
C GLU A 524 -37.56 18.35 15.71
N GLY A 525 -37.68 17.09 16.24
CA GLY A 525 -37.26 15.88 15.55
C GLY A 525 -35.76 15.58 15.66
N ASN A 526 -35.04 16.21 16.61
CA ASN A 526 -33.66 15.90 16.89
C ASN A 526 -33.55 14.74 17.90
N PRO A 527 -32.54 13.85 17.76
CA PRO A 527 -32.38 12.74 18.69
C PRO A 527 -31.92 13.25 20.09
N LEU A 528 -32.57 12.76 21.11
CA LEU A 528 -32.28 13.09 22.50
C LEU A 528 -30.94 12.47 22.94
N SER A 529 -30.18 13.25 23.71
CA SER A 529 -28.90 12.76 24.26
C SER A 529 -29.13 11.60 25.25
N GLY A 530 -28.24 10.58 25.22
CA GLY A 530 -28.36 9.39 26.05
C GLY A 530 -29.44 8.40 25.62
N THR A 531 -29.97 8.54 24.39
CA THR A 531 -30.94 7.63 23.83
C THR A 531 -30.45 7.04 22.52
N GLY A 532 -30.98 5.84 22.18
CA GLY A 532 -30.67 5.10 20.97
C GLY A 532 -29.38 4.31 21.05
N PHE A 533 -29.40 3.08 20.54
CA PHE A 533 -28.26 2.17 20.55
C PHE A 533 -28.13 1.44 19.22
N ASP A 534 -26.95 1.46 18.62
CA ASP A 534 -26.72 0.94 17.28
C ASP A 534 -27.00 -0.56 17.12
N PHE A 535 -26.70 -1.37 18.15
CA PHE A 535 -27.02 -2.79 18.13
C PHE A 535 -28.53 -3.05 18.32
N ALA A 536 -29.25 -2.17 19.02
CA ALA A 536 -30.72 -2.23 19.08
C ALA A 536 -31.37 -1.92 17.73
N ASP A 537 -30.86 -0.92 17.00
CA ASP A 537 -31.27 -0.67 15.62
C ASP A 537 -31.06 -1.90 14.74
N PHE A 538 -29.93 -2.60 14.90
CA PHE A 538 -29.61 -3.82 14.16
C PHE A 538 -30.58 -4.96 14.50
N LEU A 539 -30.86 -5.21 15.77
CA LEU A 539 -31.82 -6.26 16.18
C LEU A 539 -33.22 -6.00 15.63
N LEU A 540 -33.65 -4.74 15.60
CA LEU A 540 -34.94 -4.36 14.99
C LEU A 540 -34.89 -4.38 13.45
N GLY A 541 -33.71 -4.62 12.84
CA GLY A 541 -33.53 -4.62 11.40
C GLY A 541 -33.66 -3.25 10.75
N LEU A 542 -33.38 -2.16 11.48
CA LEU A 542 -33.65 -0.77 11.08
C LEU A 542 -32.34 0.04 10.90
N PRO A 543 -31.60 -0.10 9.79
CA PRO A 543 -30.37 0.65 9.55
C PRO A 543 -30.63 2.14 9.35
N GLN A 544 -29.68 2.98 9.73
CA GLN A 544 -29.64 4.41 9.41
C GLN A 544 -29.47 4.65 7.93
N SER A 545 -28.61 3.88 7.28
CA SER A 545 -28.39 3.97 5.84
C SER A 545 -28.10 2.61 5.23
N GLY A 546 -28.51 2.45 3.99
CA GLY A 546 -28.20 1.31 3.13
C GLY A 546 -27.48 1.80 1.88
N SER A 547 -26.38 1.10 1.52
CA SER A 547 -25.61 1.39 0.31
C SER A 547 -25.28 0.10 -0.39
N VAL A 548 -25.58 0.00 -1.68
CA VAL A 548 -25.24 -1.18 -2.50
C VAL A 548 -24.89 -0.74 -3.91
N ARG A 549 -23.95 -1.47 -4.51
CA ARG A 549 -23.57 -1.29 -5.90
C ARG A 549 -23.65 -2.59 -6.66
N TYR A 550 -24.29 -2.55 -7.83
CA TYR A 550 -24.35 -3.69 -8.76
C TYR A 550 -24.37 -3.17 -10.21
N GLY A 551 -23.96 -4.02 -11.15
CA GLY A 551 -23.86 -3.70 -12.57
C GLY A 551 -22.51 -4.10 -13.15
N SER A 552 -22.16 -3.57 -14.33
CA SER A 552 -20.89 -3.90 -14.96
C SER A 552 -19.72 -3.38 -14.14
N SER A 553 -18.87 -4.29 -13.73
CA SER A 553 -17.66 -4.03 -12.95
C SER A 553 -16.36 -4.26 -13.74
N ASP A 554 -16.46 -4.72 -14.99
CA ASP A 554 -15.32 -4.97 -15.87
C ASP A 554 -15.05 -3.75 -16.76
N ASN A 555 -14.05 -2.97 -16.39
CA ASN A 555 -13.69 -1.73 -17.06
C ASN A 555 -12.27 -1.79 -17.60
N GLN A 556 -12.07 -1.23 -18.81
CA GLN A 556 -10.79 -1.25 -19.51
C GLN A 556 -10.34 0.19 -19.82
N PHE A 557 -9.44 0.70 -18.97
CA PHE A 557 -8.94 2.07 -19.07
C PHE A 557 -7.65 2.15 -19.84
N ARG A 558 -7.52 3.20 -20.68
CA ARG A 558 -6.35 3.49 -21.49
C ARG A 558 -5.96 4.96 -21.33
N ALA A 559 -4.65 5.17 -21.14
CA ALA A 559 -4.08 6.51 -21.12
C ALA A 559 -2.69 6.48 -21.77
N HIS A 560 -2.19 7.65 -22.13
CA HIS A 560 -0.83 7.84 -22.57
C HIS A 560 -0.20 9.02 -21.84
N SER A 561 1.10 8.95 -21.65
CA SER A 561 1.87 10.07 -21.11
C SER A 561 3.11 10.31 -21.93
N TYR A 562 3.50 11.55 -22.01
CA TYR A 562 4.78 11.94 -22.59
C TYR A 562 5.41 13.07 -21.78
N SER A 563 6.71 13.08 -21.78
CA SER A 563 7.49 14.11 -21.13
C SER A 563 8.76 14.38 -21.89
N ALA A 564 9.24 15.60 -21.79
CA ALA A 564 10.55 16.01 -22.30
C ALA A 564 11.28 16.82 -21.25
N TYR A 565 12.60 16.69 -21.19
CA TYR A 565 13.43 17.43 -20.26
C TYR A 565 14.74 17.86 -20.87
N ALA A 566 15.26 18.97 -20.33
CA ALA A 566 16.63 19.41 -20.54
C ALA A 566 17.22 19.89 -19.22
N GLN A 567 18.48 19.53 -18.95
CA GLN A 567 19.20 19.91 -17.74
C GLN A 567 20.65 20.22 -18.09
N ASP A 568 21.22 21.24 -17.49
CA ASP A 568 22.62 21.58 -17.54
C ASP A 568 23.23 21.54 -16.13
N ASP A 569 24.23 20.71 -15.92
CA ASP A 569 25.09 20.74 -14.76
C ASP A 569 26.34 21.57 -15.11
N TRP A 570 26.29 22.85 -14.79
CA TRP A 570 27.27 23.83 -15.12
C TRP A 570 28.28 24.03 -14.01
N ARG A 571 29.53 23.68 -14.23
CA ARG A 571 30.65 23.94 -13.32
C ARG A 571 31.20 25.34 -13.60
N MET A 572 30.54 26.40 -13.08
CA MET A 572 30.90 27.78 -13.31
C MET A 572 32.34 28.07 -12.85
N LEU A 573 32.68 27.66 -11.63
CA LEU A 573 33.99 27.78 -11.01
C LEU A 573 34.45 26.41 -10.49
N PRO A 574 35.73 26.20 -10.21
CA PRO A 574 36.24 24.95 -9.64
C PRO A 574 35.59 24.58 -8.31
N ASN A 575 35.04 25.53 -7.58
CA ASN A 575 34.41 25.41 -6.26
C ASN A 575 32.93 25.80 -6.27
N PHE A 576 32.33 26.10 -7.44
CA PHE A 576 30.94 26.49 -7.56
C PHE A 576 30.31 25.86 -8.79
N SER A 577 29.24 25.07 -8.58
CA SER A 577 28.44 24.46 -9.64
C SER A 577 26.96 24.84 -9.50
N VAL A 578 26.29 24.93 -10.63
CA VAL A 578 24.86 25.23 -10.75
C VAL A 578 24.23 24.13 -11.61
N THR A 579 23.07 23.64 -11.21
CA THR A 579 22.22 22.78 -12.04
C THR A 579 20.97 23.56 -12.40
N LEU A 580 20.65 23.65 -13.68
CA LEU A 580 19.42 24.22 -14.20
C LEU A 580 18.71 23.14 -15.01
N GLY A 581 17.45 22.91 -14.73
CA GLY A 581 16.67 21.91 -15.41
C GLY A 581 15.24 22.37 -15.66
N PHE A 582 14.69 21.85 -16.72
CA PHE A 582 13.29 22.05 -17.08
C PHE A 582 12.72 20.75 -17.60
N ARG A 583 11.50 20.40 -17.12
CA ARG A 583 10.76 19.22 -17.59
C ARG A 583 9.33 19.62 -17.87
N TYR A 584 8.83 19.18 -18.98
CA TYR A 584 7.41 19.21 -19.32
C TYR A 584 6.83 17.80 -19.18
N GLU A 585 5.66 17.68 -18.56
CA GLU A 585 4.97 16.41 -18.34
C GLU A 585 3.51 16.53 -18.78
N TYR A 586 3.07 15.55 -19.57
CA TYR A 586 1.68 15.42 -19.95
C TYR A 586 1.20 14.00 -19.65
N LEU A 587 0.11 13.90 -18.94
CA LEU A 587 -0.66 12.66 -18.76
C LEU A 587 -2.09 12.91 -19.20
N ASN A 588 -2.53 12.13 -20.19
CA ASN A 588 -3.93 12.12 -20.57
C ASN A 588 -4.78 11.47 -19.49
N PRO A 589 -5.94 12.04 -19.09
CA PRO A 589 -6.91 11.34 -18.27
C PRO A 589 -7.33 10.03 -18.92
N PHE A 590 -7.67 9.02 -18.12
CA PHE A 590 -8.02 7.71 -18.64
C PHE A 590 -9.34 7.75 -19.44
N ARG A 591 -9.34 7.05 -20.58
CA ARG A 591 -10.52 6.73 -21.35
C ARG A 591 -10.89 5.26 -21.12
N GLU A 592 -12.17 4.97 -20.88
CA GLU A 592 -12.71 3.61 -20.87
C GLU A 592 -13.07 3.21 -22.32
N LEU A 593 -12.67 1.98 -22.73
CA LEU A 593 -12.77 1.58 -24.16
C LEU A 593 -14.19 1.48 -24.68
N ARG A 594 -15.16 1.16 -23.85
CA ARG A 594 -16.59 1.06 -24.19
C ARG A 594 -17.38 2.34 -23.84
N ASN A 595 -16.65 3.42 -23.46
CA ASN A 595 -17.22 4.68 -22.96
C ASN A 595 -18.16 4.52 -21.73
N GLN A 596 -17.90 3.51 -20.91
CA GLN A 596 -18.71 3.20 -19.73
C GLN A 596 -18.26 4.01 -18.51
N MET A 597 -18.26 5.32 -18.63
CA MET A 597 -18.01 6.27 -17.54
C MET A 597 -19.09 7.35 -17.54
N ALA A 598 -19.41 7.90 -16.38
CA ALA A 598 -20.29 9.05 -16.24
C ALA A 598 -19.70 10.04 -15.25
N ASN A 599 -19.94 11.32 -15.45
CA ASN A 599 -19.62 12.39 -14.52
C ASN A 599 -20.89 13.24 -14.28
N LEU A 600 -20.84 14.15 -13.34
CA LEU A 600 -21.85 15.16 -13.16
C LEU A 600 -21.38 16.47 -13.80
N ASP A 601 -22.18 17.00 -14.70
CA ASP A 601 -22.07 18.37 -15.14
C ASP A 601 -22.76 19.26 -14.10
N ILE A 602 -22.02 20.16 -13.50
CA ILE A 602 -22.43 20.90 -12.30
C ILE A 602 -22.62 22.37 -12.67
N ALA A 603 -23.77 22.90 -12.35
CA ALA A 603 -24.05 24.33 -12.51
C ALA A 603 -23.19 25.18 -11.57
N PRO A 604 -22.80 26.41 -11.97
CA PRO A 604 -22.09 27.32 -11.09
C PRO A 604 -22.81 27.49 -9.74
N GLY A 605 -22.02 27.50 -8.66
CA GLY A 605 -22.54 27.59 -7.30
C GLY A 605 -23.29 26.35 -6.80
N PHE A 606 -23.15 25.20 -7.46
CA PHE A 606 -23.83 23.94 -7.10
C PHE A 606 -25.37 24.07 -7.05
N THR A 607 -25.95 24.85 -7.97
CA THR A 607 -27.38 25.07 -8.03
C THR A 607 -28.15 24.00 -8.80
N GLY A 608 -27.46 23.16 -9.57
CA GLY A 608 -28.03 22.06 -10.34
C GLY A 608 -26.96 21.09 -10.81
N VAL A 609 -27.36 19.89 -11.17
CA VAL A 609 -26.48 18.87 -11.75
C VAL A 609 -27.21 18.09 -12.84
N ALA A 610 -26.44 17.57 -13.80
CA ALA A 610 -26.92 16.64 -14.82
C ALA A 610 -25.89 15.54 -15.04
N VAL A 611 -26.35 14.32 -15.33
CA VAL A 611 -25.45 13.20 -15.68
C VAL A 611 -24.95 13.39 -17.10
N VAL A 612 -23.64 13.28 -17.31
CA VAL A 612 -23.00 13.34 -18.64
C VAL A 612 -22.11 12.14 -18.89
N THR A 613 -22.11 11.65 -20.11
CA THR A 613 -21.27 10.54 -20.59
C THR A 613 -20.27 11.04 -21.63
N PRO A 614 -19.23 10.27 -21.99
CA PRO A 614 -18.19 10.66 -22.93
C PRO A 614 -18.74 11.23 -24.25
N GLY A 615 -18.33 12.44 -24.62
CA GLY A 615 -18.77 13.14 -25.84
C GLY A 615 -20.14 13.79 -25.80
N GLN A 616 -20.90 13.69 -24.71
CA GLN A 616 -22.23 14.25 -24.56
C GLN A 616 -22.18 15.77 -24.34
N GLN A 617 -23.22 16.48 -24.80
CA GLN A 617 -23.47 17.89 -24.50
C GLN A 617 -24.05 18.00 -23.09
N GLY A 618 -23.31 18.63 -22.18
CA GLY A 618 -23.81 18.95 -20.84
C GLY A 618 -24.63 20.27 -20.85
N PRO A 619 -25.65 20.40 -20.00
CA PRO A 619 -26.48 21.61 -19.97
C PRO A 619 -25.73 22.83 -19.39
N TYR A 620 -24.70 22.65 -18.61
CA TYR A 620 -24.01 23.75 -17.91
C TYR A 620 -22.57 24.00 -18.41
N SER A 621 -21.91 23.01 -18.94
CA SER A 621 -20.47 23.12 -19.30
C SER A 621 -20.17 22.85 -20.78
N GLY A 622 -21.16 22.65 -21.63
CA GLY A 622 -20.98 22.32 -23.04
C GLY A 622 -20.53 20.88 -23.27
N THR A 623 -19.99 20.59 -24.47
CA THR A 623 -19.56 19.22 -24.83
C THR A 623 -18.44 18.72 -23.94
N VAL A 624 -18.63 17.56 -23.26
CA VAL A 624 -17.60 16.95 -22.42
C VAL A 624 -16.64 16.10 -23.25
N SER A 625 -15.39 16.03 -22.80
CA SER A 625 -14.37 15.19 -23.45
C SER A 625 -14.67 13.70 -23.31
N ASN A 626 -14.07 12.86 -24.16
CA ASN A 626 -14.19 11.39 -24.04
C ASN A 626 -13.58 10.81 -22.76
N THR A 627 -12.87 11.61 -21.99
CA THR A 627 -12.29 11.27 -20.69
C THR A 627 -13.09 11.84 -19.52
N LEU A 628 -14.15 12.62 -19.79
CA LEU A 628 -14.98 13.36 -18.83
C LEU A 628 -14.24 14.42 -18.00
N ILE A 629 -12.92 14.49 -18.13
CA ILE A 629 -12.02 15.44 -17.48
C ILE A 629 -11.15 16.05 -18.59
N ASP A 630 -11.06 17.37 -18.65
CA ASP A 630 -10.23 18.04 -19.64
C ASP A 630 -8.74 17.83 -19.32
N PRO A 631 -7.91 17.50 -20.34
CA PRO A 631 -6.49 17.25 -20.09
C PRO A 631 -5.76 18.49 -19.58
N ASP A 632 -4.98 18.33 -18.51
CA ASP A 632 -4.08 19.37 -18.02
C ASP A 632 -2.78 19.38 -18.83
N ARG A 633 -2.50 20.51 -19.52
CA ARG A 633 -1.39 20.65 -20.48
C ARG A 633 -0.29 21.60 -20.01
N ASN A 634 -0.39 22.16 -18.82
CA ASN A 634 0.52 23.21 -18.35
C ASN A 634 1.46 22.73 -17.21
N ASN A 635 1.81 21.45 -17.22
CA ASN A 635 2.65 20.85 -16.18
C ASN A 635 4.14 21.10 -16.44
N TYR A 636 4.61 22.26 -16.05
CA TYR A 636 6.00 22.70 -16.21
C TYR A 636 6.76 22.54 -14.91
N SER A 637 7.85 21.78 -14.92
CA SER A 637 8.66 21.44 -13.76
C SER A 637 10.07 22.07 -13.83
N PRO A 638 10.23 23.37 -13.53
CA PRO A 638 11.54 23.98 -13.42
C PRO A 638 12.28 23.46 -12.19
N ARG A 639 13.62 23.37 -12.31
CA ARG A 639 14.53 22.97 -11.24
C ARG A 639 15.78 23.81 -11.29
N ALA A 640 16.23 24.27 -10.13
CA ALA A 640 17.48 25.01 -9.99
C ALA A 640 18.19 24.57 -8.70
N GLY A 641 19.50 24.35 -8.78
CA GLY A 641 20.29 23.99 -7.62
C GLY A 641 21.69 24.53 -7.72
N PHE A 642 22.36 24.64 -6.58
CA PHE A 642 23.76 25.02 -6.53
C PHE A 642 24.50 24.25 -5.44
N ALA A 643 25.81 24.08 -5.67
CA ALA A 643 26.76 23.60 -4.68
C ALA A 643 28.00 24.50 -4.68
N TRP A 644 28.38 24.97 -3.50
CA TRP A 644 29.46 25.91 -3.32
C TRP A 644 30.40 25.48 -2.19
N LYS A 645 31.71 25.47 -2.48
CA LYS A 645 32.79 25.31 -1.50
C LYS A 645 33.51 26.61 -1.32
N PRO A 646 33.16 27.46 -0.34
CA PRO A 646 33.73 28.81 -0.17
C PRO A 646 35.23 28.81 -0.09
N SER A 647 35.84 27.77 0.42
CA SER A 647 37.28 27.69 0.62
C SER A 647 37.81 26.27 0.36
N ALA A 648 38.88 26.16 -0.40
CA ALA A 648 39.61 24.91 -0.59
C ALA A 648 40.27 24.39 0.70
N ARG A 649 40.55 25.30 1.67
CA ARG A 649 41.21 24.94 2.94
C ARG A 649 40.26 24.56 4.04
N LYS A 650 38.99 25.05 4.00
CA LYS A 650 37.96 24.73 5.00
C LYS A 650 36.96 23.71 4.39
N PRO A 651 36.75 22.57 5.02
CA PRO A 651 35.87 21.50 4.47
C PRO A 651 34.38 21.86 4.67
N LEU A 652 33.96 23.02 4.21
CA LEU A 652 32.56 23.50 4.23
C LEU A 652 32.00 23.42 2.83
N THR A 653 30.79 22.82 2.72
CA THR A 653 29.99 22.78 1.50
C THR A 653 28.62 23.39 1.78
N VAL A 654 28.20 24.31 0.95
CA VAL A 654 26.89 24.96 0.96
C VAL A 654 26.11 24.45 -0.24
N ARG A 655 24.86 24.01 -0.05
CA ARG A 655 23.97 23.59 -1.13
C ARG A 655 22.61 24.22 -0.98
N GLY A 656 21.95 24.45 -2.10
CA GLY A 656 20.57 24.87 -2.13
C GLY A 656 19.91 24.42 -3.41
N GLY A 657 18.62 24.16 -3.34
CA GLY A 657 17.84 23.71 -4.48
C GLY A 657 16.38 24.12 -4.40
N TYR A 658 15.76 24.24 -5.55
CA TYR A 658 14.33 24.48 -5.75
C TYR A 658 13.85 23.64 -6.93
N GLY A 659 12.66 23.05 -6.81
CA GLY A 659 12.06 22.29 -7.90
C GLY A 659 10.56 22.16 -7.77
N VAL A 660 9.87 22.01 -8.91
CA VAL A 660 8.44 21.78 -9.04
C VAL A 660 8.19 20.35 -9.50
N TYR A 661 7.21 19.66 -8.89
CA TYR A 661 6.90 18.25 -9.14
C TYR A 661 5.39 18.05 -9.18
N TYR A 662 4.87 17.39 -10.22
CA TYR A 662 3.45 17.12 -10.40
C TYR A 662 3.05 15.71 -9.94
N ASN A 663 1.79 15.57 -9.44
CA ASN A 663 1.20 14.29 -9.07
C ASN A 663 0.37 13.72 -10.23
N SER A 664 0.97 12.96 -11.11
CA SER A 664 0.32 12.42 -12.30
C SER A 664 -0.57 11.18 -12.06
N ARG A 665 -0.59 10.58 -10.87
CA ARG A 665 -1.33 9.34 -10.60
C ARG A 665 -2.80 9.52 -10.22
N VAL A 666 -3.29 10.72 -10.03
CA VAL A 666 -4.65 11.02 -9.58
C VAL A 666 -5.74 10.46 -10.51
N TYR A 667 -5.50 10.44 -11.81
CA TYR A 667 -6.50 10.06 -12.81
C TYR A 667 -6.95 8.59 -12.77
N THR A 668 -6.15 7.66 -12.24
CA THR A 668 -6.52 6.25 -12.12
C THR A 668 -7.73 6.07 -11.18
N ASN A 669 -7.69 6.73 -10.02
CA ASN A 669 -8.78 6.66 -9.06
C ASN A 669 -10.07 7.30 -9.61
N PHE A 670 -9.94 8.43 -10.30
CA PHE A 670 -11.09 9.07 -10.92
C PHE A 670 -11.77 8.18 -11.96
N ALA A 671 -10.99 7.58 -12.86
CA ALA A 671 -11.52 6.71 -13.91
C ALA A 671 -12.34 5.56 -13.33
N THR A 672 -11.80 4.85 -12.33
CA THR A 672 -12.49 3.73 -11.68
C THR A 672 -13.79 4.17 -11.02
N ARG A 673 -13.82 5.32 -10.34
CA ARG A 673 -15.02 5.84 -9.67
C ARG A 673 -16.06 6.34 -10.67
N LEU A 674 -15.65 7.03 -11.74
CA LEU A 674 -16.54 7.49 -12.81
C LEU A 674 -17.20 6.35 -13.58
N ALA A 675 -16.51 5.21 -13.74
CA ALA A 675 -17.07 4.00 -14.34
C ALA A 675 -18.01 3.22 -13.39
N SER A 676 -18.04 3.61 -12.13
CA SER A 676 -18.69 2.86 -11.06
C SER A 676 -20.05 3.41 -10.67
N GLN A 677 -20.76 4.08 -11.59
CA GLN A 677 -22.00 4.77 -11.27
C GLN A 677 -22.98 4.81 -12.47
N PRO A 678 -24.26 5.19 -12.25
CA PRO A 678 -25.25 5.30 -13.32
C PRO A 678 -24.76 6.18 -14.49
N PRO A 679 -25.15 5.83 -15.74
CA PRO A 679 -26.06 4.74 -16.12
C PRO A 679 -25.39 3.34 -16.23
N PHE A 680 -24.06 3.21 -16.13
CA PHE A 680 -23.32 1.98 -16.43
C PHE A 680 -23.23 1.03 -15.25
N ALA A 681 -23.06 1.56 -14.05
CA ALA A 681 -23.16 0.80 -12.82
C ALA A 681 -24.27 1.38 -11.95
N ARG A 682 -25.00 0.48 -11.26
CA ARG A 682 -26.08 0.92 -10.40
C ARG A 682 -25.58 1.02 -8.97
N THR A 683 -25.45 2.23 -8.46
CA THR A 683 -25.21 2.50 -7.05
C THR A 683 -26.49 3.01 -6.43
N SER A 684 -26.90 2.45 -5.32
CA SER A 684 -27.99 2.95 -4.49
C SER A 684 -27.43 3.26 -3.12
N THR A 685 -27.61 4.49 -2.66
CA THR A 685 -27.35 4.88 -1.27
C THR A 685 -28.60 5.59 -0.77
N VAL A 686 -29.19 5.05 0.27
CA VAL A 686 -30.45 5.58 0.83
C VAL A 686 -30.27 5.73 2.33
N ASN A 687 -30.72 6.85 2.87
CA ASN A 687 -30.84 7.09 4.29
C ASN A 687 -32.28 6.79 4.75
N THR A 688 -32.39 6.28 5.97
CA THR A 688 -33.68 6.11 6.62
C THR A 688 -34.35 7.46 6.82
N SER A 689 -35.68 7.50 6.68
CA SER A 689 -36.48 8.69 7.01
C SER A 689 -37.77 8.28 7.74
N ASN A 690 -38.48 9.25 8.29
CA ASN A 690 -39.79 8.98 8.89
C ASN A 690 -40.81 8.47 7.86
N ALA A 691 -40.79 9.04 6.65
CA ALA A 691 -41.64 8.64 5.57
C ALA A 691 -41.33 7.26 4.97
N ARG A 692 -40.03 6.86 5.03
CA ARG A 692 -39.54 5.58 4.49
C ARG A 692 -38.41 5.04 5.38
N PRO A 693 -38.78 4.32 6.45
CA PRO A 693 -37.82 3.63 7.27
C PRO A 693 -37.17 2.50 6.44
N LEU A 694 -35.84 2.42 6.48
CA LEU A 694 -35.13 1.29 5.87
C LEU A 694 -35.25 0.04 6.75
N THR A 695 -35.26 -1.13 6.11
CA THR A 695 -35.15 -2.43 6.77
C THR A 695 -33.94 -3.20 6.22
N LEU A 696 -33.51 -4.25 6.92
CA LEU A 696 -32.47 -5.16 6.43
C LEU A 696 -32.89 -5.87 5.15
N GLU A 697 -34.18 -6.24 5.05
CA GLU A 697 -34.69 -7.00 3.90
C GLU A 697 -34.80 -6.15 2.64
N ASP A 698 -35.19 -4.87 2.77
CA ASP A 698 -35.52 -4.01 1.65
C ASP A 698 -34.65 -2.76 1.51
N GLY A 699 -33.72 -2.55 2.41
CA GLY A 699 -32.89 -1.34 2.44
C GLY A 699 -32.06 -1.09 1.17
N PHE A 700 -31.72 -2.12 0.41
CA PHE A 700 -31.03 -1.97 -0.85
C PHE A 700 -31.97 -1.85 -2.06
N THR A 701 -33.20 -2.32 -1.96
CA THR A 701 -34.22 -2.20 -3.03
C THR A 701 -34.99 -0.90 -2.94
N THR A 702 -34.99 -0.25 -1.78
CA THR A 702 -35.59 1.06 -1.59
C THR A 702 -34.92 2.07 -2.54
N ALA A 703 -35.68 2.56 -3.51
CA ALA A 703 -35.16 3.53 -4.46
C ALA A 703 -35.09 4.93 -3.81
N PRO A 704 -34.01 5.67 -4.00
CA PRO A 704 -33.99 7.10 -3.66
C PRO A 704 -35.08 7.87 -4.44
N THR A 705 -35.63 8.88 -3.84
CA THR A 705 -36.62 9.77 -4.50
C THR A 705 -36.00 10.57 -5.62
N GLN A 706 -34.69 10.82 -5.52
CA GLN A 706 -33.96 11.64 -6.48
C GLN A 706 -33.76 10.89 -7.81
N THR A 707 -33.89 11.64 -8.91
CA THR A 707 -33.69 11.13 -10.27
C THR A 707 -32.21 10.93 -10.58
N ILE A 708 -31.35 11.82 -10.06
CA ILE A 708 -29.86 11.74 -10.21
C ILE A 708 -29.28 10.98 -9.03
N ARG A 709 -28.79 9.78 -9.33
CA ARG A 709 -28.30 8.80 -8.32
C ARG A 709 -26.80 8.64 -8.33
N ASN A 710 -26.08 9.47 -9.06
CA ASN A 710 -24.62 9.47 -9.10
C ASN A 710 -24.06 10.00 -7.77
N THR A 711 -23.20 9.25 -7.14
CA THR A 711 -22.62 9.54 -5.81
C THR A 711 -21.23 10.13 -5.88
N PHE A 712 -20.67 10.28 -7.08
CA PHE A 712 -19.33 10.78 -7.31
C PHE A 712 -19.27 11.72 -8.54
N ALA A 713 -18.48 12.75 -8.41
CA ALA A 713 -18.16 13.66 -9.51
C ALA A 713 -16.70 14.15 -9.39
N VAL A 714 -16.15 14.54 -10.51
CA VAL A 714 -14.84 15.20 -10.59
C VAL A 714 -15.01 16.51 -11.34
N ASP A 715 -14.31 17.54 -10.89
CA ASP A 715 -14.23 18.80 -11.62
C ASP A 715 -13.76 18.54 -13.06
N ARG A 716 -14.56 18.94 -14.03
CA ARG A 716 -14.22 18.82 -15.44
C ARG A 716 -12.87 19.48 -15.77
N HIS A 717 -12.60 20.62 -15.16
CA HIS A 717 -11.37 21.40 -15.34
C HIS A 717 -10.30 21.08 -14.29
N TYR A 718 -10.31 19.85 -13.76
CA TYR A 718 -9.37 19.42 -12.75
C TYR A 718 -7.92 19.66 -13.18
N ARG A 719 -7.15 20.32 -12.32
CA ARG A 719 -5.72 20.60 -12.50
C ARG A 719 -4.87 19.67 -11.64
N ILE A 720 -3.85 19.09 -12.24
CA ILE A 720 -2.94 18.20 -11.50
C ILE A 720 -2.23 18.99 -10.41
N GLY A 721 -2.34 18.48 -9.17
CA GLY A 721 -1.66 19.05 -8.02
C GLY A 721 -0.15 18.96 -8.13
N TYR A 722 0.56 19.95 -7.61
CA TYR A 722 2.02 19.98 -7.62
C TYR A 722 2.60 20.40 -6.29
N ALA A 723 3.85 19.98 -6.06
CA ALA A 723 4.65 20.40 -4.93
C ALA A 723 5.85 21.23 -5.37
N GLN A 724 6.05 22.36 -4.71
CA GLN A 724 7.26 23.16 -4.78
C GLN A 724 8.15 22.76 -3.60
N ASN A 725 9.33 22.27 -3.89
CA ASN A 725 10.31 21.86 -2.88
C ASN A 725 11.49 22.82 -2.92
N TRP A 726 11.94 23.29 -1.76
CA TRP A 726 13.17 24.03 -1.64
C TRP A 726 13.96 23.57 -0.43
N ASN A 727 15.26 23.65 -0.55
CA ASN A 727 16.16 23.26 0.52
C ASN A 727 17.41 24.14 0.54
N PHE A 728 18.00 24.22 1.73
CA PHE A 728 19.30 24.84 1.95
C PHE A 728 20.06 24.01 2.97
N SER A 729 21.32 23.68 2.72
CA SER A 729 22.13 22.89 3.63
C SER A 729 23.56 23.38 3.75
N LEU A 730 24.12 23.19 4.94
CA LEU A 730 25.50 23.46 5.32
C LEU A 730 26.12 22.15 5.80
N GLN A 731 27.12 21.66 5.09
CA GLN A 731 27.85 20.44 5.44
C GLN A 731 29.29 20.78 5.77
N ARG A 732 29.81 20.20 6.85
CA ARG A 732 31.20 20.34 7.25
C ARG A 732 31.83 18.99 7.60
N ASP A 733 32.97 18.68 7.01
CA ASP A 733 33.76 17.53 7.41
C ASP A 733 34.55 17.88 8.70
N LEU A 734 34.44 16.97 9.69
CA LEU A 734 35.07 17.08 11.00
C LEU A 734 36.22 16.09 11.14
N PRO A 735 37.14 16.25 12.12
CA PRO A 735 38.16 15.27 12.43
C PRO A 735 37.57 13.86 12.66
N ARG A 736 38.41 12.83 12.54
CA ARG A 736 38.05 11.41 12.77
C ARG A 736 36.97 10.86 11.85
N SER A 737 36.82 11.42 10.63
CA SER A 737 35.82 11.03 9.60
C SER A 737 34.36 11.28 9.97
N PHE A 738 34.11 12.23 10.85
CA PHE A 738 32.76 12.74 11.08
C PHE A 738 32.40 13.79 10.01
N VAL A 739 31.10 13.84 9.70
CA VAL A 739 30.47 14.87 8.86
C VAL A 739 29.26 15.38 9.62
N ILE A 740 29.16 16.69 9.79
CA ILE A 740 27.95 17.32 10.30
C ILE A 740 27.26 18.10 9.17
N GLU A 741 25.96 18.00 9.11
CA GLU A 741 25.11 18.70 8.16
C GLU A 741 23.92 19.31 8.89
N GLY A 742 23.68 20.59 8.67
CA GLY A 742 22.44 21.27 9.03
C GLY A 742 21.67 21.63 7.77
N ALA A 743 20.38 21.31 7.72
CA ALA A 743 19.55 21.61 6.55
C ALA A 743 18.20 22.21 6.96
N TYR A 744 17.71 23.11 6.13
CA TYR A 744 16.34 23.59 6.14
C TYR A 744 15.63 23.08 4.88
N LEU A 745 14.40 22.63 5.06
CA LEU A 745 13.54 22.06 4.02
C LEU A 745 12.18 22.75 4.04
N GLY A 746 11.67 23.08 2.87
CA GLY A 746 10.32 23.58 2.70
C GLY A 746 9.63 22.86 1.54
N VAL A 747 8.35 22.53 1.74
CA VAL A 747 7.49 21.93 0.70
C VAL A 747 6.15 22.65 0.71
N LYS A 748 5.72 23.16 -0.43
CA LYS A 748 4.40 23.74 -0.63
C LYS A 748 3.63 22.88 -1.63
N GLY A 749 2.59 22.19 -1.16
CA GLY A 749 1.60 21.56 -2.03
C GLY A 749 0.55 22.56 -2.47
N THR A 750 0.23 22.56 -3.75
CA THR A 750 -0.76 23.46 -4.36
C THR A 750 -1.65 22.66 -5.30
N ARG A 751 -2.93 23.00 -5.37
CA ARG A 751 -3.93 22.26 -6.16
C ARG A 751 -3.97 20.77 -5.77
N LEU A 752 -3.84 20.47 -4.49
CA LEU A 752 -3.99 19.10 -4.01
C LEU A 752 -5.45 18.67 -4.17
N ASP A 753 -5.62 17.38 -4.36
CA ASP A 753 -6.94 16.77 -4.44
C ASP A 753 -7.70 16.94 -3.12
N VAL A 754 -8.95 17.39 -3.21
CA VAL A 754 -9.87 17.51 -2.08
C VAL A 754 -11.23 16.93 -2.43
N GLN A 755 -11.72 16.05 -1.58
CA GLN A 755 -13.10 15.56 -1.67
C GLN A 755 -14.04 16.44 -0.86
N ARG A 756 -15.10 16.88 -1.53
CA ARG A 756 -16.16 17.73 -0.97
C ARG A 756 -17.50 16.99 -1.05
N GLN A 757 -18.50 17.51 -0.36
CA GLN A 757 -19.89 17.06 -0.46
C GLN A 757 -20.81 18.26 -0.66
N PRO A 758 -20.80 18.88 -1.86
CA PRO A 758 -21.53 20.13 -2.10
C PRO A 758 -23.04 19.99 -1.98
N ASN A 759 -23.60 18.79 -2.21
CA ASN A 759 -25.04 18.53 -2.03
C ASN A 759 -25.36 17.95 -0.65
N ARG A 760 -24.57 18.29 0.37
CA ARG A 760 -24.84 17.94 1.76
C ARG A 760 -26.03 18.75 2.27
N ALA A 761 -26.95 18.09 2.99
CA ALA A 761 -28.07 18.79 3.62
C ALA A 761 -27.56 19.88 4.60
N ALA A 762 -28.26 20.99 4.69
CA ALA A 762 -28.00 21.98 5.73
C ALA A 762 -28.18 21.35 7.14
N PRO A 763 -27.51 21.86 8.20
CA PRO A 763 -27.70 21.39 9.56
C PRO A 763 -29.16 21.33 9.96
N GLY A 764 -29.59 20.25 10.63
CA GLY A 764 -30.98 20.01 11.04
C GLY A 764 -31.18 18.54 11.37
N SER A 765 -32.45 18.11 11.47
CA SER A 765 -32.79 16.71 11.73
C SER A 765 -32.29 15.79 10.60
N GLN A 766 -31.70 14.67 10.98
CA GLN A 766 -31.21 13.67 10.01
C GLN A 766 -32.35 12.98 9.24
N LEU A 767 -33.51 12.80 9.91
CA LEU A 767 -34.64 12.09 9.33
C LEU A 767 -35.29 12.83 8.14
N ASP A 768 -35.06 14.15 8.06
CA ASP A 768 -35.56 15.02 6.99
C ASP A 768 -34.43 15.59 6.13
N ALA A 769 -33.23 15.05 6.23
CA ALA A 769 -32.04 15.55 5.56
C ALA A 769 -32.19 15.62 4.02
N GLU A 770 -32.90 14.67 3.43
CA GLU A 770 -33.10 14.63 1.97
C GLU A 770 -33.90 15.83 1.43
N THR A 771 -34.84 16.36 2.22
CA THR A 771 -35.65 17.53 1.86
C THR A 771 -34.90 18.85 1.96
N ARG A 772 -33.78 18.87 2.71
CA ARG A 772 -32.98 20.06 2.95
C ARG A 772 -31.72 20.15 2.09
N ARG A 773 -31.55 19.24 1.12
CA ARG A 773 -30.44 19.31 0.17
C ARG A 773 -30.58 20.48 -0.77
N LEU A 774 -29.44 21.06 -1.14
CA LEU A 774 -29.43 22.21 -2.07
C LEU A 774 -29.97 21.81 -3.44
N ILE A 775 -29.61 20.66 -3.95
CA ILE A 775 -30.06 20.08 -5.22
C ILE A 775 -31.05 18.95 -4.91
N GLY A 776 -32.34 19.24 -4.90
CA GLY A 776 -33.38 18.32 -4.42
C GLY A 776 -33.56 17.06 -5.30
N ASN A 777 -33.29 17.15 -6.62
CA ASN A 777 -33.40 16.01 -7.54
C ASN A 777 -32.15 15.11 -7.60
N ALA A 778 -31.10 15.42 -6.82
CA ALA A 778 -29.88 14.62 -6.75
C ALA A 778 -29.63 14.07 -5.35
N VAL A 779 -29.10 12.84 -5.25
CA VAL A 779 -28.60 12.28 -4.00
C VAL A 779 -27.37 13.07 -3.51
N GLY A 780 -26.94 12.84 -2.28
CA GLY A 780 -25.63 13.33 -1.81
C GLY A 780 -24.50 12.70 -2.61
N PHE A 781 -23.58 13.51 -3.12
CA PHE A 781 -22.43 13.04 -3.88
C PHE A 781 -21.14 13.67 -3.39
N THR A 782 -20.05 12.95 -3.57
CA THR A 782 -18.69 13.48 -3.38
C THR A 782 -18.21 14.14 -4.66
N PHE A 783 -17.53 15.28 -4.54
CA PHE A 783 -16.96 16.06 -5.63
C PHE A 783 -15.46 16.23 -5.41
N ASP A 784 -14.64 15.71 -6.33
CA ASP A 784 -13.19 15.84 -6.26
C ASP A 784 -12.76 17.09 -7.06
N SER A 785 -12.04 18.00 -6.38
CA SER A 785 -11.53 19.25 -6.96
C SER A 785 -10.07 19.48 -6.57
N ALA A 786 -9.38 20.33 -7.32
CA ALA A 786 -7.96 20.66 -7.10
C ALA A 786 -7.80 21.93 -6.25
N GLU A 787 -8.44 22.01 -5.08
CA GLU A 787 -8.47 23.21 -4.21
C GLU A 787 -7.59 23.07 -2.96
N GLY A 788 -7.00 21.90 -2.77
CA GLY A 788 -6.20 21.59 -1.61
C GLY A 788 -4.85 22.30 -1.56
N ASN A 789 -4.41 22.61 -0.35
CA ASN A 789 -3.15 23.27 -0.08
C ASN A 789 -2.45 22.64 1.13
N SER A 790 -1.13 22.56 1.07
CA SER A 790 -0.30 22.17 2.20
C SER A 790 0.99 22.97 2.26
N ILE A 791 1.54 23.11 3.46
CA ILE A 791 2.87 23.70 3.68
C ILE A 791 3.61 22.92 4.75
N TYR A 792 4.86 22.56 4.45
CA TYR A 792 5.75 21.87 5.38
C TYR A 792 7.04 22.65 5.52
N HIS A 793 7.51 22.83 6.75
CA HIS A 793 8.81 23.38 7.08
C HIS A 793 9.52 22.47 8.06
N ALA A 794 10.80 22.20 7.82
CA ALA A 794 11.61 21.41 8.73
C ALA A 794 13.06 21.86 8.80
N GLY A 795 13.62 21.82 10.00
CA GLY A 795 15.04 21.82 10.26
C GLY A 795 15.57 20.41 10.46
N GLN A 796 16.69 20.08 9.84
CA GLN A 796 17.37 18.81 9.99
C GLN A 796 18.80 18.99 10.48
N ALA A 797 19.22 18.11 11.39
CA ALA A 797 20.61 17.97 11.80
C ALA A 797 21.06 16.53 11.56
N ARG A 798 22.10 16.34 10.78
CA ARG A 798 22.67 15.03 10.47
C ARG A 798 24.12 14.97 10.96
N LEU A 799 24.44 13.91 11.71
CA LEU A 799 25.80 13.56 12.09
C LEU A 799 26.13 12.19 11.49
N THR A 800 27.13 12.14 10.62
CA THR A 800 27.57 10.90 9.99
C THR A 800 29.04 10.65 10.32
N ARG A 801 29.36 9.44 10.74
CA ARG A 801 30.75 8.96 10.79
C ARG A 801 30.97 8.01 9.62
N ARG A 802 31.79 8.41 8.66
CA ARG A 802 32.17 7.55 7.54
C ARG A 802 32.95 6.34 8.07
N PHE A 803 32.78 5.19 7.42
CA PHE A 803 33.41 3.95 7.87
C PHE A 803 34.94 4.13 8.04
N ARG A 804 35.41 3.95 9.26
CA ARG A 804 36.82 4.05 9.63
C ARG A 804 37.13 3.18 10.83
N ARG A 805 38.19 2.36 10.75
CA ARG A 805 38.59 1.45 11.82
C ARG A 805 37.44 0.57 12.36
N GLY A 806 36.65 0.01 11.44
CA GLY A 806 35.55 -0.88 11.81
C GLY A 806 34.26 -0.21 12.34
N THR A 807 34.16 1.11 12.31
CA THR A 807 32.95 1.80 12.83
C THR A 807 32.36 2.76 11.82
N SER A 808 31.03 2.78 11.70
CA SER A 808 30.26 3.81 11.04
C SER A 808 29.02 4.17 11.85
N MET A 809 28.50 5.38 11.71
CA MET A 809 27.31 5.86 12.39
C MET A 809 26.62 6.94 11.55
N SER A 810 25.30 6.97 11.56
CA SER A 810 24.53 8.07 11.01
C SER A 810 23.36 8.38 11.95
N ALA A 811 23.29 9.61 12.42
CA ALA A 811 22.19 10.14 13.20
C ALA A 811 21.53 11.27 12.41
N LEU A 812 20.21 11.21 12.24
CA LEU A 812 19.40 12.24 11.59
C LEU A 812 18.29 12.65 12.55
N TYR A 813 18.30 13.91 12.95
CA TYR A 813 17.21 14.51 13.70
C TYR A 813 16.46 15.49 12.80
N THR A 814 15.12 15.42 12.81
CA THR A 814 14.25 16.33 12.08
C THR A 814 13.24 16.96 13.04
N CYS A 815 13.14 18.29 13.01
CA CYS A 815 12.07 19.04 13.66
C CYS A 815 11.26 19.74 12.57
N GLY A 816 9.98 19.34 12.39
CA GLY A 816 9.15 19.84 11.31
C GLY A 816 7.73 20.16 11.71
N LYS A 817 7.01 20.87 10.83
CA LYS A 817 5.57 21.14 10.96
C LYS A 817 4.92 21.12 9.59
N SER A 818 3.87 20.31 9.46
CA SER A 818 3.02 20.23 8.28
C SER A 818 1.62 20.73 8.58
N ILE A 819 1.14 21.65 7.76
CA ILE A 819 -0.22 22.22 7.83
C ILE A 819 -0.86 22.02 6.47
N ASP A 820 -2.10 21.58 6.44
CA ASP A 820 -2.90 21.45 5.23
C ASP A 820 -4.39 21.71 5.50
N ASN A 821 -5.19 21.65 4.43
CA ASN A 821 -6.65 21.68 4.52
C ASN A 821 -7.29 20.38 3.99
N VAL A 822 -6.51 19.35 3.68
CA VAL A 822 -7.02 18.14 3.02
C VAL A 822 -6.51 16.84 3.62
N SER A 823 -5.27 16.73 4.02
CA SER A 823 -4.60 15.50 4.55
C SER A 823 -4.85 14.22 3.74
N THR A 824 -5.15 14.36 2.46
CA THR A 824 -5.35 13.24 1.55
C THR A 824 -4.17 13.13 0.60
N PHE A 825 -3.86 11.93 0.19
CA PHE A 825 -2.75 11.65 -0.72
C PHE A 825 -3.26 10.90 -1.96
N GLY A 826 -2.99 11.45 -3.14
CA GLY A 826 -3.11 10.68 -4.39
C GLY A 826 -4.51 10.48 -4.96
N GLY A 827 -5.49 11.31 -4.61
CA GLY A 827 -6.82 11.26 -5.23
C GLY A 827 -7.63 10.02 -4.84
N GLY A 828 -8.17 9.99 -3.65
CA GLY A 828 -8.98 8.90 -3.13
C GLY A 828 -9.13 8.96 -1.61
N GLY A 829 -9.02 10.15 -1.07
CA GLY A 829 -9.15 10.39 0.36
C GLY A 829 -10.58 10.36 0.87
N THR A 830 -10.71 10.28 2.18
CA THR A 830 -11.97 10.46 2.90
C THR A 830 -12.40 11.93 2.78
N VAL A 831 -13.70 12.19 2.70
CA VAL A 831 -14.24 13.56 2.78
C VAL A 831 -13.77 14.20 4.08
N VAL A 832 -13.11 15.34 3.96
CA VAL A 832 -12.45 16.02 5.09
C VAL A 832 -13.28 17.18 5.58
N ALA A 833 -13.89 17.96 4.64
CA ALA A 833 -14.64 19.14 4.98
C ALA A 833 -15.90 18.79 5.77
N GLN A 834 -16.07 19.41 6.92
CA GLN A 834 -17.31 19.37 7.70
C GLN A 834 -18.37 20.30 7.08
N ASP A 835 -17.93 21.44 6.59
CA ASP A 835 -18.77 22.41 5.88
C ASP A 835 -18.13 22.80 4.55
N ASP A 836 -18.72 22.37 3.45
CA ASP A 836 -18.25 22.65 2.09
C ASP A 836 -18.33 24.15 1.70
N ARG A 837 -19.14 24.92 2.42
CA ARG A 837 -19.27 26.37 2.19
C ARG A 837 -18.12 27.15 2.79
N ASN A 838 -17.34 26.53 3.70
CA ASN A 838 -16.22 27.18 4.37
C ASN A 838 -15.02 26.23 4.53
N LEU A 839 -14.29 25.98 3.45
CA LEU A 839 -13.07 25.14 3.45
C LEU A 839 -11.90 25.74 4.26
N SER A 840 -11.96 27.03 4.64
CA SER A 840 -10.93 27.63 5.48
C SER A 840 -10.91 27.04 6.89
N ASN A 841 -12.03 26.53 7.39
CA ASN A 841 -12.15 25.85 8.67
C ASN A 841 -11.42 24.48 8.69
N GLU A 842 -11.06 23.97 7.51
CA GLU A 842 -10.30 22.71 7.40
C GLU A 842 -8.79 22.89 7.54
N ARG A 843 -8.31 24.14 7.68
CA ARG A 843 -6.87 24.41 7.88
C ARG A 843 -6.43 23.95 9.27
N GLY A 844 -5.58 22.94 9.33
CA GLY A 844 -5.06 22.37 10.57
C GLY A 844 -3.74 21.63 10.34
N LEU A 845 -3.21 20.99 11.38
CA LEU A 845 -2.06 20.10 11.23
C LEU A 845 -2.43 18.97 10.25
N SER A 846 -1.47 18.58 9.43
CA SER A 846 -1.65 17.39 8.59
C SER A 846 -1.80 16.13 9.44
N THR A 847 -2.61 15.17 9.02
CA THR A 847 -2.77 13.88 9.74
C THR A 847 -1.46 13.10 9.90
N PHE A 848 -0.46 13.42 9.10
CA PHE A 848 0.88 12.83 9.11
C PHE A 848 1.94 13.80 9.69
N ASP A 849 1.54 14.90 10.33
CA ASP A 849 2.50 15.80 10.99
C ASP A 849 3.26 15.06 12.08
N ARG A 850 4.57 15.17 12.05
CA ARG A 850 5.47 14.65 13.07
C ARG A 850 6.43 15.75 13.48
N ARG A 851 6.22 16.27 14.68
CA ARG A 851 7.02 17.39 15.19
C ARG A 851 8.49 17.04 15.31
N HIS A 852 8.79 15.87 15.84
CA HIS A 852 10.15 15.40 16.09
C HIS A 852 10.34 14.00 15.56
N SER A 853 11.43 13.75 14.85
CA SER A 853 11.89 12.42 14.50
C SER A 853 13.40 12.30 14.64
N LEU A 854 13.88 11.18 15.17
CA LEU A 854 15.29 10.84 15.32
C LEU A 854 15.51 9.44 14.74
N ALA A 855 16.40 9.34 13.75
CA ALA A 855 16.85 8.07 13.21
C ALA A 855 18.36 7.93 13.46
N LEU A 856 18.77 6.86 14.11
CA LEU A 856 20.16 6.50 14.37
C LEU A 856 20.45 5.13 13.78
N ASN A 857 21.49 5.03 12.98
CA ASN A 857 22.05 3.78 12.48
C ASN A 857 23.50 3.70 12.90
N TYR A 858 23.94 2.54 13.38
CA TYR A 858 25.32 2.30 13.74
C TYR A 858 25.80 0.91 13.29
N PHE A 859 27.09 0.84 12.99
CA PHE A 859 27.77 -0.39 12.64
C PHE A 859 29.16 -0.39 13.30
N LEU A 860 29.42 -1.45 14.05
CA LEU A 860 30.67 -1.68 14.76
C LEU A 860 31.23 -3.03 14.34
N MET A 861 32.49 -3.08 14.00
CA MET A 861 33.21 -4.31 13.74
C MET A 861 34.25 -4.54 14.84
N SER A 862 34.44 -5.78 15.25
CA SER A 862 35.43 -6.15 16.27
C SER A 862 36.79 -5.50 15.98
N PRO A 863 37.38 -4.77 16.90
CA PRO A 863 38.69 -4.17 16.72
C PRO A 863 39.82 -5.20 16.72
N PHE A 864 39.56 -6.45 17.17
CA PHE A 864 40.54 -7.49 17.27
C PHE A 864 40.87 -8.11 15.91
N ALA A 865 42.06 -7.90 15.42
CA ALA A 865 42.54 -8.43 14.14
C ALA A 865 42.98 -9.90 14.23
N GLN A 866 43.31 -10.36 15.43
CA GLN A 866 43.84 -11.70 15.73
C GLN A 866 42.92 -12.39 16.75
N GLY A 867 42.93 -13.71 16.75
CA GLY A 867 42.10 -14.54 17.62
C GLY A 867 40.93 -15.20 16.91
N ARG A 868 40.89 -16.55 16.95
CA ARG A 868 39.84 -17.35 16.26
C ARG A 868 38.43 -17.02 16.72
N PHE A 869 38.26 -16.59 17.96
CA PHE A 869 36.94 -16.31 18.56
C PHE A 869 36.57 -14.84 18.61
N THR A 870 37.51 -13.92 18.52
CA THR A 870 37.30 -12.46 18.73
C THR A 870 37.21 -11.64 17.45
N LYS A 871 37.77 -12.16 16.33
CA LYS A 871 37.76 -11.44 15.05
C LYS A 871 36.44 -11.63 14.28
N ASP A 872 36.19 -10.71 13.32
CA ASP A 872 35.11 -10.75 12.33
C ASP A 872 33.69 -10.72 12.95
N TRP A 873 33.54 -10.26 14.19
CA TRP A 873 32.27 -9.95 14.77
C TRP A 873 31.79 -8.56 14.34
N THR A 874 30.50 -8.45 14.13
CA THR A 874 29.83 -7.20 13.81
C THR A 874 28.65 -6.97 14.74
N LEU A 875 28.52 -5.74 15.23
CA LEU A 875 27.37 -5.25 15.94
C LEU A 875 26.80 -4.09 15.12
N SER A 876 25.54 -4.18 14.76
CA SER A 876 24.83 -3.10 14.09
C SER A 876 23.46 -2.88 14.72
N GLY A 877 22.90 -1.70 14.51
CA GLY A 877 21.57 -1.45 15.00
C GLY A 877 21.00 -0.16 14.49
N THR A 878 19.70 -0.01 14.75
CA THR A 878 18.90 1.15 14.39
C THR A 878 18.11 1.62 15.59
N MET A 879 17.93 2.93 15.72
CA MET A 879 16.98 3.51 16.66
C MET A 879 16.10 4.50 15.88
N ALA A 880 14.80 4.37 16.02
CA ALA A 880 13.84 5.29 15.45
C ALA A 880 12.93 5.82 16.56
N TYR A 881 12.94 7.13 16.75
CA TYR A 881 12.01 7.85 17.60
C TYR A 881 11.17 8.79 16.75
N GLN A 882 9.86 8.85 17.01
CA GLN A 882 8.94 9.75 16.32
C GLN A 882 7.88 10.25 17.29
N SER A 883 7.58 11.56 17.26
CA SER A 883 6.38 12.09 17.90
C SER A 883 5.13 11.54 17.21
N GLY A 884 4.02 11.45 17.94
CA GLY A 884 2.77 10.92 17.40
C GLY A 884 2.15 11.78 16.31
N ASN A 885 1.39 11.15 15.43
CA ASN A 885 0.58 11.84 14.43
C ASN A 885 -0.64 12.47 15.11
N PRO A 886 -1.01 13.70 14.81
CA PRO A 886 -2.19 14.31 15.38
C PRO A 886 -3.47 13.71 14.78
N PHE A 887 -4.56 13.71 15.56
CA PHE A 887 -5.87 13.27 15.13
C PHE A 887 -6.98 14.19 15.60
N THR A 888 -8.17 14.01 15.05
CA THR A 888 -9.34 14.89 15.25
C THR A 888 -10.33 14.24 16.20
N ALA A 889 -10.86 15.01 17.15
CA ALA A 889 -12.04 14.62 17.91
C ALA A 889 -13.25 14.63 16.97
N ARG A 890 -13.82 13.44 16.76
CA ARG A 890 -14.89 13.20 15.79
C ARG A 890 -16.17 12.80 16.50
N VAL A 891 -17.27 13.01 15.83
CA VAL A 891 -18.57 12.53 16.27
C VAL A 891 -19.21 11.76 15.11
N LEU A 892 -19.66 10.55 15.40
CA LEU A 892 -20.28 9.65 14.41
C LEU A 892 -21.72 9.34 14.81
N GLY A 893 -22.51 8.95 13.83
CA GLY A 893 -23.88 8.49 14.05
C GLY A 893 -24.88 9.63 14.16
N ASN A 894 -25.91 9.38 14.97
CA ASN A 894 -27.14 10.16 15.02
C ASN A 894 -27.04 11.55 15.65
N ARG A 895 -25.93 11.89 16.28
CA ARG A 895 -25.85 13.13 17.10
C ARG A 895 -25.16 14.29 16.42
N SER A 896 -24.36 14.02 15.41
CA SER A 896 -23.57 15.06 14.75
C SER A 896 -23.63 15.01 13.26
N ASP A 897 -24.15 13.97 12.66
CA ASP A 897 -24.45 13.97 11.24
C ASP A 897 -25.75 14.74 10.99
N SER A 898 -25.77 15.97 11.46
CA SER A 898 -26.82 16.94 11.22
C SER A 898 -27.04 17.23 9.71
N ASN A 899 -26.22 16.61 8.86
CA ASN A 899 -26.25 16.76 7.41
C ASN A 899 -26.99 15.63 6.71
N GLY A 900 -27.27 14.52 7.40
CA GLY A 900 -28.00 13.37 6.84
C GLY A 900 -27.42 12.79 5.56
N THR A 901 -26.12 12.89 5.36
CA THR A 901 -25.48 12.42 4.12
C THR A 901 -25.16 10.93 4.16
N GLY A 902 -25.30 10.29 5.32
CA GLY A 902 -24.85 8.92 5.53
C GLY A 902 -23.32 8.73 5.47
N VAL A 903 -22.57 9.80 5.20
CA VAL A 903 -21.10 9.76 5.20
C VAL A 903 -20.60 10.00 6.62
N ILE A 904 -20.36 8.92 7.29
CA ILE A 904 -19.76 8.90 8.62
C ILE A 904 -18.29 9.32 8.49
N GLY A 905 -17.90 10.43 9.08
CA GLY A 905 -16.47 10.72 9.15
C GLY A 905 -16.02 12.17 9.10
N SER A 906 -16.84 13.10 8.66
CA SER A 906 -16.48 14.52 8.63
C SER A 906 -16.96 15.34 9.82
N GLY A 907 -17.91 14.83 10.62
CA GLY A 907 -18.42 15.51 11.83
C GLY A 907 -17.33 15.67 12.89
N ARG A 908 -17.19 16.87 13.44
CA ARG A 908 -16.25 17.17 14.53
C ARG A 908 -17.00 17.43 15.85
N ALA A 909 -16.32 17.18 16.94
CA ALA A 909 -16.81 17.49 18.28
C ALA A 909 -16.82 19.01 18.55
N ASP A 910 -17.41 19.41 19.66
CA ASP A 910 -17.16 20.72 20.23
C ASP A 910 -15.95 20.70 21.16
N SER A 911 -15.16 21.76 21.14
CA SER A 911 -14.12 22.02 22.13
C SER A 911 -14.76 22.65 23.39
N THR A 912 -14.42 22.12 24.55
CA THR A 912 -14.80 22.71 25.85
C THR A 912 -13.82 23.79 26.34
N ASN A 913 -12.76 24.07 25.53
CA ASN A 913 -11.63 24.93 25.85
C ASN A 913 -10.77 24.44 27.04
N LEU A 914 -10.98 23.24 27.54
CA LEU A 914 -10.07 22.60 28.49
C LEU A 914 -8.78 22.17 27.78
N PRO A 915 -7.63 22.17 28.48
CA PRO A 915 -6.35 21.71 27.89
C PRO A 915 -6.43 20.26 27.40
N VAL A 916 -6.03 20.03 26.15
CA VAL A 916 -6.05 18.70 25.52
C VAL A 916 -5.03 17.75 26.15
N ASN A 917 -3.88 18.28 26.60
CA ASN A 917 -2.76 17.48 27.13
C ASN A 917 -2.81 17.28 28.65
N ALA A 918 -3.91 17.64 29.33
CA ALA A 918 -4.07 17.46 30.77
C ALA A 918 -4.93 16.22 31.08
N GLY A 919 -4.62 15.51 32.15
CA GLY A 919 -5.39 14.37 32.66
C GLY A 919 -4.66 13.03 32.59
N ASP A 920 -5.27 12.03 33.21
CA ASP A 920 -4.81 10.63 33.18
C ASP A 920 -5.25 9.97 31.89
N GLY A 921 -4.32 9.61 31.01
CA GLY A 921 -4.61 8.95 29.75
C GLY A 921 -3.82 9.49 28.57
N TYR A 922 -4.26 9.18 27.37
CA TYR A 922 -3.59 9.65 26.16
C TYR A 922 -3.85 11.12 25.85
N PHE A 923 -5.01 11.62 26.26
CA PHE A 923 -5.40 13.03 26.19
C PHE A 923 -6.61 13.28 27.13
N ASN A 924 -6.90 14.54 27.40
CA ASN A 924 -8.03 14.92 28.24
C ASN A 924 -9.36 14.69 27.51
N LEU A 925 -10.13 13.70 27.95
CA LEU A 925 -11.42 13.35 27.36
C LEU A 925 -12.45 14.48 27.49
N ALA A 926 -12.41 15.25 28.61
CA ALA A 926 -13.30 16.36 28.84
C ALA A 926 -13.03 17.58 27.96
N ALA A 927 -11.92 17.60 27.22
CA ALA A 927 -11.62 18.69 26.28
C ALA A 927 -12.58 18.75 25.09
N PHE A 928 -13.36 17.69 24.87
CA PHE A 928 -14.29 17.60 23.74
C PHE A 928 -15.65 17.04 24.18
N THR A 929 -16.71 17.54 23.55
CA THR A 929 -18.08 17.09 23.79
C THR A 929 -18.83 16.95 22.47
N VAL A 930 -19.95 16.25 22.52
CA VAL A 930 -20.87 16.14 21.37
C VAL A 930 -21.54 17.49 21.14
N PRO A 931 -21.49 18.05 19.92
CA PRO A 931 -22.19 19.30 19.64
C PRO A 931 -23.70 19.11 19.77
N PRO A 932 -24.46 20.17 20.14
CA PRO A 932 -25.91 20.15 20.07
C PRO A 932 -26.42 19.76 18.69
N PRO A 933 -27.59 19.13 18.56
CA PRO A 933 -28.21 18.84 17.28
C PRO A 933 -28.38 20.10 16.42
N GLY A 934 -28.35 19.94 15.11
CA GLY A 934 -28.63 21.03 14.16
C GLY A 934 -27.47 21.98 13.86
N ARG A 935 -26.28 21.78 14.44
CA ARG A 935 -25.09 22.57 14.10
C ARG A 935 -23.81 21.74 13.96
N TYR A 936 -22.82 22.33 13.35
CA TYR A 936 -21.48 21.74 13.26
C TYR A 936 -20.70 21.93 14.57
N GLY A 937 -19.85 20.95 14.89
CA GLY A 937 -18.88 21.07 15.96
C GLY A 937 -17.77 22.08 15.65
N ASN A 938 -17.26 22.75 16.69
CA ASN A 938 -16.27 23.82 16.59
C ASN A 938 -14.82 23.37 16.84
N ALA A 939 -14.57 22.10 17.19
CA ALA A 939 -13.23 21.61 17.40
C ALA A 939 -12.40 21.70 16.10
N GLY A 940 -11.14 22.09 16.23
CA GLY A 940 -10.21 22.13 15.12
C GLY A 940 -9.85 20.74 14.59
N ARG A 941 -9.40 20.67 13.34
CA ARG A 941 -8.87 19.43 12.74
C ARG A 941 -7.49 19.11 13.30
N ASN A 942 -7.26 17.83 13.68
CA ASN A 942 -5.98 17.31 14.15
C ASN A 942 -5.40 18.08 15.37
N THR A 943 -6.25 18.33 16.37
CA THR A 943 -5.88 19.06 17.60
C THR A 943 -5.38 18.14 18.71
N ILE A 944 -5.62 16.84 18.62
CA ILE A 944 -5.18 15.87 19.62
C ILE A 944 -3.83 15.29 19.20
N PRO A 945 -2.76 15.41 20.01
CA PRO A 945 -1.48 14.77 19.73
C PRO A 945 -1.60 13.26 19.91
N GLY A 946 -1.14 12.49 18.93
CA GLY A 946 -1.08 11.03 19.04
C GLY A 946 0.09 10.55 19.91
N PRO A 947 0.12 9.23 20.22
CA PRO A 947 1.19 8.64 21.01
C PRO A 947 2.50 8.61 20.22
N GLN A 948 3.60 8.83 20.91
CA GLN A 948 4.95 8.73 20.35
C GLN A 948 5.35 7.28 20.13
N SER A 949 6.35 7.05 19.28
CA SER A 949 6.90 5.73 19.02
C SER A 949 8.42 5.70 19.17
N LEU A 950 8.93 4.63 19.79
CA LEU A 950 10.35 4.34 19.94
C LEU A 950 10.61 2.88 19.58
N VAL A 951 11.45 2.65 18.58
CA VAL A 951 11.87 1.32 18.17
C VAL A 951 13.38 1.25 18.19
N PHE A 952 13.93 0.28 18.90
CA PHE A 952 15.35 0.02 18.94
C PHE A 952 15.64 -1.40 18.44
N GLY A 953 16.39 -1.50 17.33
CA GLY A 953 16.81 -2.75 16.72
C GLY A 953 18.30 -2.99 16.87
N ILE A 954 18.69 -4.24 17.08
CA ILE A 954 20.09 -4.66 17.23
C ILE A 954 20.34 -5.93 16.40
N ALA A 955 21.51 -6.05 15.82
CA ALA A 955 21.93 -7.25 15.14
C ALA A 955 23.40 -7.59 15.46
N PHE A 956 23.63 -8.84 15.82
CA PHE A 956 24.94 -9.43 15.97
C PHE A 956 25.25 -10.31 14.76
N GLY A 957 26.44 -10.18 14.21
CA GLY A 957 26.86 -10.98 13.07
C GLY A 957 28.28 -11.48 13.22
N ARG A 958 28.59 -12.62 12.58
CA ARG A 958 29.94 -13.15 12.47
C ARG A 958 30.19 -13.72 11.10
N SER A 959 31.33 -13.40 10.52
CA SER A 959 31.79 -13.91 9.23
C SER A 959 32.87 -14.97 9.39
N PHE A 960 32.65 -16.15 8.81
CA PHE A 960 33.62 -17.22 8.70
C PHE A 960 34.17 -17.26 7.29
N ARG A 961 35.48 -17.02 7.14
CA ARG A 961 36.17 -17.09 5.85
C ARG A 961 36.82 -18.43 5.70
N PHE A 962 36.40 -19.23 4.73
CA PHE A 962 37.00 -20.54 4.40
C PHE A 962 38.13 -20.37 3.39
N THR A 963 37.97 -19.44 2.44
CA THR A 963 38.99 -19.05 1.50
C THR A 963 38.86 -17.56 1.23
N ASP A 964 39.75 -16.95 0.42
CA ASP A 964 39.64 -15.55 0.02
C ASP A 964 38.31 -15.21 -0.66
N ARG A 965 37.57 -16.22 -1.16
CA ARG A 965 36.32 -16.07 -1.88
C ARG A 965 35.12 -16.66 -1.17
N LYS A 966 35.30 -17.79 -0.46
CA LYS A 966 34.19 -18.49 0.20
C LYS A 966 34.05 -17.97 1.63
N ARG A 967 32.87 -17.44 1.92
CA ARG A 967 32.54 -16.86 3.21
C ARG A 967 31.12 -17.24 3.63
N MET A 968 30.95 -17.55 4.89
CA MET A 968 29.64 -17.75 5.51
C MET A 968 29.44 -16.69 6.60
N ASP A 969 28.33 -15.97 6.50
CA ASP A 969 27.95 -14.94 7.43
C ASP A 969 26.76 -15.46 8.25
N PHE A 970 26.85 -15.42 9.57
CA PHE A 970 25.75 -15.63 10.49
C PHE A 970 25.33 -14.31 11.06
N ARG A 971 24.01 -14.10 11.23
CA ARG A 971 23.45 -12.92 11.82
C ARG A 971 22.23 -13.27 12.65
N LEU A 972 22.18 -12.74 13.86
CA LEU A 972 21.01 -12.74 14.74
C LEU A 972 20.56 -11.29 14.88
N GLU A 973 19.28 -11.05 14.65
CA GLU A 973 18.69 -9.72 14.65
C GLU A 973 17.48 -9.68 15.56
N SER A 974 17.34 -8.60 16.32
CA SER A 974 16.15 -8.32 17.12
C SER A 974 15.63 -6.93 16.79
N GLN A 975 14.35 -6.84 16.45
CA GLN A 975 13.60 -5.58 16.34
C GLN A 975 12.89 -5.32 17.66
N ASN A 976 12.76 -4.03 18.03
CA ASN A 976 12.19 -3.62 19.30
C ASN A 976 12.81 -4.41 20.47
N VAL A 977 14.15 -4.47 20.54
CA VAL A 977 14.87 -5.29 21.51
C VAL A 977 14.53 -4.94 22.97
N THR A 978 14.18 -3.70 23.23
CA THR A 978 13.73 -3.20 24.53
C THR A 978 12.32 -3.64 24.90
N ASN A 979 11.60 -4.26 23.95
CA ASN A 979 10.20 -4.63 24.10
C ASN A 979 9.29 -3.44 24.48
N HIS A 980 9.62 -2.25 23.97
CA HIS A 980 8.86 -1.02 24.22
C HIS A 980 7.47 -1.08 23.59
N THR A 981 6.44 -0.70 24.34
CA THR A 981 5.07 -0.65 23.82
C THR A 981 4.85 0.64 23.04
N ASN A 982 4.50 0.51 21.77
CA ASN A 982 4.18 1.62 20.90
C ASN A 982 2.69 1.55 20.53
N ILE A 983 1.87 2.39 21.14
CA ILE A 983 0.44 2.52 20.77
C ILE A 983 0.37 3.19 19.39
N SER A 984 -0.40 2.59 18.49
CA SER A 984 -0.51 3.05 17.10
C SER A 984 -1.89 3.59 16.72
N GLY A 985 -2.91 3.37 17.56
CA GLY A 985 -4.25 3.88 17.35
C GLY A 985 -4.95 4.22 18.66
N ILE A 986 -5.71 5.32 18.65
CA ILE A 986 -6.59 5.75 19.73
C ILE A 986 -7.93 6.11 19.13
N ASN A 987 -9.03 5.74 19.79
CA ASN A 987 -10.36 6.12 19.37
C ASN A 987 -10.64 7.59 19.73
N GLY A 988 -10.79 8.44 18.71
CA GLY A 988 -11.13 9.87 18.84
C GLY A 988 -12.63 10.18 18.66
N VAL A 989 -13.51 9.18 18.67
CA VAL A 989 -14.95 9.34 18.47
C VAL A 989 -15.62 9.62 19.81
N VAL A 990 -16.04 10.86 20.03
CA VAL A 990 -16.51 11.37 21.35
C VAL A 990 -17.78 10.67 21.82
N ASN A 991 -18.68 10.31 20.90
CA ASN A 991 -19.92 9.58 21.22
C ASN A 991 -19.79 8.04 21.14
N SER A 992 -18.57 7.50 21.05
CA SER A 992 -18.32 6.08 21.13
C SER A 992 -18.04 5.62 22.56
N LEU A 993 -18.47 4.42 22.91
CA LEU A 993 -18.11 3.75 24.16
C LEU A 993 -16.58 3.57 24.31
N ASN A 994 -15.88 3.48 23.18
CA ASN A 994 -14.43 3.31 23.12
C ASN A 994 -13.65 4.65 23.11
N TYR A 995 -14.29 5.79 23.34
CA TYR A 995 -13.66 7.11 23.30
C TYR A 995 -12.44 7.21 24.22
N GLY A 996 -11.30 7.63 23.64
CA GLY A 996 -10.04 7.75 24.37
C GLY A 996 -9.29 6.45 24.61
N LEU A 997 -9.86 5.29 24.25
CA LEU A 997 -9.19 4.00 24.42
C LEU A 997 -8.21 3.72 23.30
N ALA A 998 -7.13 2.99 23.61
CA ALA A 998 -6.23 2.47 22.59
C ALA A 998 -6.96 1.42 21.74
N THR A 999 -6.76 1.48 20.42
CA THR A 999 -7.35 0.55 19.46
C THR A 999 -6.32 -0.38 18.82
N ALA A 1000 -5.05 0.01 18.82
CA ALA A 1000 -3.97 -0.77 18.25
C ALA A 1000 -2.61 -0.47 18.92
N ALA A 1001 -1.74 -1.47 18.95
CA ALA A 1001 -0.35 -1.35 19.34
C ALA A 1001 0.54 -1.94 18.23
N ALA A 1002 1.73 -1.36 18.04
CA ALA A 1002 2.70 -1.88 17.10
C ALA A 1002 3.27 -3.24 17.59
N PRO A 1003 3.88 -4.03 16.69
CA PRO A 1003 4.48 -5.31 17.07
C PRO A 1003 5.52 -5.17 18.18
N MET A 1004 5.48 -6.10 19.12
CA MET A 1004 6.44 -6.23 20.20
C MET A 1004 7.78 -6.79 19.69
N ARG A 1005 8.72 -7.07 20.60
CA ARG A 1005 10.05 -7.59 20.24
C ARG A 1005 9.96 -8.84 19.37
N SER A 1006 10.73 -8.83 18.26
CA SER A 1006 10.88 -9.98 17.38
C SER A 1006 12.35 -10.32 17.16
N VAL A 1007 12.64 -11.61 16.96
CA VAL A 1007 13.99 -12.13 16.75
C VAL A 1007 14.03 -12.95 15.47
N SER A 1008 15.05 -12.74 14.65
CA SER A 1008 15.30 -13.52 13.43
C SER A 1008 16.75 -13.91 13.29
N GLY A 1009 17.00 -15.08 12.69
CA GLY A 1009 18.31 -15.58 12.35
C GLY A 1009 18.53 -15.60 10.83
N GLN A 1010 19.76 -15.33 10.39
CA GLN A 1010 20.14 -15.39 8.99
C GLN A 1010 21.47 -16.10 8.81
N VAL A 1011 21.55 -16.94 7.79
CA VAL A 1011 22.78 -17.55 7.30
C VAL A 1011 22.96 -17.19 5.84
N ARG A 1012 24.13 -16.68 5.47
CA ARG A 1012 24.46 -16.31 4.09
C ARG A 1012 25.80 -16.90 3.69
N PHE A 1013 25.80 -17.69 2.63
CA PHE A 1013 27.01 -18.22 2.01
C PHE A 1013 27.32 -17.45 0.74
N ARG A 1014 28.59 -17.05 0.54
CA ARG A 1014 29.09 -16.37 -0.66
C ARG A 1014 30.31 -17.08 -1.21
N PHE A 1015 30.42 -17.15 -2.53
CA PHE A 1015 31.51 -17.82 -3.23
C PHE A 1015 31.90 -17.10 -4.53
#